data_bbeaec92b5b17c9ff7f6bc231feec89d
#
_entry.id   bbeaec92b5b17c9ff7f6bc231feec89d
#
_cell.length_a   1.000
_cell.length_b   1.000
_cell.length_c   1.000
_cell.angle_alpha   90.00
_cell.angle_beta   90.00
_cell.angle_gamma   90.00
#
_symmetry.space_group_name_H-M   'P 1'
#
loop_
_entity.id
_entity.type
_entity.pdbx_description
1 polymer ?
#
loop_
_entity_poly.entity_id
_entity_poly.type
_entity_poly.pdbx_seq_one_letter_code
_entity_poly.pdbx_strand_id
1 'polypeptide(L)'
;MSILRSLPAVAVGLTLSGAAMPVAAATAAKCTRGWAGTAEYSRHQASSDSKTVTRVSGKGTQTTDVSLNYDYVAQIAVRPAPDAEYSLGRASINLNSVATETVNSNDEMICPHERVKRQMSGSSVSRSQTKGSENGVETGVDITEDTGGTYTVSVRLPGFKGTASGSNSASFTGQCKPKQATNREVAEMPATIEGLSFSSSGEDRINPRDPNRVQGSHSVTAYGVTESLRWSLRRCGGDLRLADIKFEDMRFPTWDAWQEITGQIGTIDGNIVRITAVVANDGPDEKAATVKFRDTYKGDKWDGAKPDGLLGEVSVTVPAGEQREVEFKWDSSGYAWYDDGRPRYVQRVKAEVEDKGKTVDDMTRNLKVAPKPLVLVHGLWSNWKKWEAWQNILTTSHSYDWKAFPVGEKPEHGRMNTGEEVGNTGPTNTIAQNADQLGRYIEYAQKDRNAWHVDIVAHSMGGLISRRYIHAMMPSYADGKPQVARLVMLGTPNRGSRCADLVSVPLDIAGRPMEALRELRPSAVEKFNAINTERKGVEFSVLAGNPLPTGCNSLSRNDGLVTVSSATWMIEDNAQMSLLNTALTETGPFSEFVKPRLAIGPSGRKTTSTTAARLMIVGADEAAEPEQVSPDFSLVMTLAPGATKQVSIPVKEAGNFGLTFVAKHKVSATLADDGGAVVGSSLANQPEAAQLFRSLFVDRAVSKGNWTLTLKNEDEIEREVILSTWSTALP
;
A
#
# COMPACT_ATOMS: atom_id res chain seq x y z
N MET A 1 -28.55 -31.34 -27.20
CA MET A 1 -29.84 -30.89 -27.73
C MET A 1 -30.30 -29.78 -26.79
N SER A 2 -29.91 -28.59 -27.07
CA SER A 2 -30.58 -27.43 -27.67
C SER A 2 -31.98 -27.18 -27.16
N ILE A 3 -32.15 -26.06 -26.43
CA ILE A 3 -33.14 -25.04 -26.77
C ILE A 3 -32.77 -23.79 -25.96
N LEU A 4 -32.09 -22.84 -26.60
CA LEU A 4 -32.07 -21.41 -26.24
C LEU A 4 -33.45 -20.85 -26.67
N ARG A 5 -34.17 -20.16 -25.75
CA ARG A 5 -35.24 -19.25 -26.12
C ARG A 5 -34.84 -17.84 -25.73
N SER A 6 -34.60 -17.05 -26.77
CA SER A 6 -34.49 -15.60 -26.76
C SER A 6 -35.78 -14.94 -26.30
N LEU A 7 -35.66 -14.03 -25.31
CA LEU A 7 -36.71 -13.05 -24.98
C LEU A 7 -36.37 -11.72 -25.67
N PRO A 8 -37.37 -11.03 -26.27
CA PRO A 8 -37.12 -9.78 -26.96
C PRO A 8 -36.96 -8.62 -25.96
N ALA A 9 -36.00 -7.75 -26.23
CA ALA A 9 -35.85 -6.49 -25.56
C ALA A 9 -37.02 -5.57 -25.92
N VAL A 10 -37.85 -5.25 -24.96
CA VAL A 10 -38.84 -4.19 -25.08
C VAL A 10 -38.13 -2.86 -24.80
N ALA A 11 -37.81 -2.13 -25.85
CA ALA A 11 -37.38 -0.75 -25.78
C ALA A 11 -38.62 0.13 -25.42
N VAL A 12 -38.76 0.51 -24.16
CA VAL A 12 -39.66 1.57 -23.74
C VAL A 12 -38.94 2.89 -24.01
N GLY A 13 -39.25 3.50 -25.15
CA GLY A 13 -38.88 4.86 -25.47
C GLY A 13 -39.68 5.85 -24.60
N LEU A 14 -39.09 6.33 -23.54
CA LEU A 14 -39.55 7.53 -22.84
C LEU A 14 -39.02 8.75 -23.60
N THR A 15 -39.85 9.30 -24.46
CA THR A 15 -39.70 10.66 -25.00
C THR A 15 -39.94 11.67 -23.88
N LEU A 16 -38.90 12.06 -23.18
CA LEU A 16 -38.89 13.27 -22.35
C LEU A 16 -38.83 14.47 -23.31
N SER A 17 -39.98 15.11 -23.56
CA SER A 17 -40.05 16.44 -24.14
C SER A 17 -39.48 17.45 -23.13
N GLY A 18 -38.14 17.60 -23.14
CA GLY A 18 -37.44 18.64 -22.41
C GLY A 18 -37.69 19.98 -23.09
N ALA A 19 -38.48 20.83 -22.46
CA ALA A 19 -38.55 22.26 -22.83
C ALA A 19 -37.15 22.82 -22.68
N ALA A 20 -36.51 23.18 -23.82
CA ALA A 20 -35.26 23.91 -23.86
C ALA A 20 -35.52 25.27 -23.19
N MET A 21 -35.06 25.46 -21.98
CA MET A 21 -34.93 26.80 -21.39
C MET A 21 -33.97 27.61 -22.23
N PRO A 22 -34.28 28.83 -22.61
CA PRO A 22 -33.34 29.70 -23.35
C PRO A 22 -32.17 29.99 -22.40
N VAL A 23 -31.00 29.46 -22.75
CA VAL A 23 -29.74 29.90 -22.15
C VAL A 23 -29.60 31.36 -22.52
N ALA A 24 -29.81 32.26 -21.55
CA ALA A 24 -29.57 33.68 -21.71
C ALA A 24 -28.16 33.85 -22.32
N ALA A 25 -28.10 34.48 -23.50
CA ALA A 25 -26.87 34.86 -24.16
C ALA A 25 -26.14 35.87 -23.26
N ALA A 26 -25.32 35.37 -22.35
CA ALA A 26 -24.34 36.20 -21.68
C ALA A 26 -23.39 36.72 -22.76
N THR A 27 -23.22 38.05 -22.84
CA THR A 27 -22.28 38.75 -23.68
C THR A 27 -20.97 37.94 -23.72
N ALA A 28 -20.63 37.44 -24.91
CA ALA A 28 -19.46 36.61 -25.13
C ALA A 28 -18.22 37.40 -24.69
N ALA A 29 -17.69 37.11 -23.52
CA ALA A 29 -16.34 37.47 -23.17
C ALA A 29 -15.44 36.93 -24.29
N LYS A 30 -14.57 37.74 -24.82
CA LYS A 30 -13.64 37.37 -25.90
C LYS A 30 -12.89 36.15 -25.44
N CYS A 31 -13.18 35.02 -26.06
CA CYS A 31 -12.55 33.73 -25.73
C CYS A 31 -11.12 33.81 -26.27
N THR A 32 -10.17 34.04 -25.38
CA THR A 32 -8.76 34.22 -25.74
C THR A 32 -7.92 32.97 -25.42
N ARG A 33 -8.45 32.05 -24.63
CA ARG A 33 -7.70 30.88 -24.15
C ARG A 33 -8.65 29.83 -23.57
N GLY A 34 -8.29 28.53 -23.67
CA GLY A 34 -9.01 27.42 -23.09
C GLY A 34 -10.14 26.85 -23.95
N TRP A 35 -11.07 26.14 -23.38
CA TRP A 35 -12.19 25.49 -24.03
C TRP A 35 -13.53 26.02 -23.50
N ALA A 36 -14.52 26.12 -24.37
CA ALA A 36 -15.88 26.50 -24.01
C ALA A 36 -16.90 25.56 -24.67
N GLY A 37 -18.03 25.29 -24.02
CA GLY A 37 -19.08 24.45 -24.57
C GLY A 37 -19.90 23.74 -23.50
N THR A 38 -20.26 22.47 -23.74
CA THR A 38 -21.08 21.67 -22.84
C THR A 38 -20.51 20.28 -22.64
N ALA A 39 -20.71 19.74 -21.44
CA ALA A 39 -20.48 18.32 -21.12
C ALA A 39 -21.66 17.77 -20.30
N GLU A 40 -21.94 16.48 -20.43
CA GLU A 40 -22.92 15.76 -19.64
C GLU A 40 -22.29 14.47 -19.11
N TYR A 41 -22.35 14.30 -17.80
CA TYR A 41 -21.93 13.06 -17.15
C TYR A 41 -23.12 12.33 -16.54
N SER A 42 -23.16 11.01 -16.71
CA SER A 42 -24.13 10.17 -16.04
C SER A 42 -23.48 8.92 -15.46
N ARG A 43 -23.99 8.47 -14.31
CA ARG A 43 -23.63 7.20 -13.69
C ARG A 43 -24.89 6.46 -13.30
N HIS A 44 -25.03 5.26 -13.86
CA HIS A 44 -26.13 4.36 -13.59
C HIS A 44 -25.59 3.05 -13.04
N GLN A 45 -26.21 2.54 -11.98
CA GLN A 45 -25.92 1.23 -11.44
C GLN A 45 -27.21 0.50 -11.13
N ALA A 46 -27.35 -0.68 -11.72
CA ALA A 46 -28.39 -1.64 -11.34
C ALA A 46 -27.71 -2.96 -11.03
N SER A 47 -27.78 -3.39 -9.81
CA SER A 47 -27.22 -4.67 -9.38
C SER A 47 -28.20 -5.43 -8.50
N SER A 48 -28.19 -6.75 -8.63
CA SER A 48 -28.87 -7.67 -7.73
C SER A 48 -27.95 -8.84 -7.42
N ASP A 49 -27.88 -9.24 -6.17
CA ASP A 49 -27.15 -10.39 -5.70
C ASP A 49 -28.00 -11.22 -4.75
N SER A 50 -27.82 -12.54 -4.77
CA SER A 50 -28.53 -13.47 -3.91
C SER A 50 -27.56 -14.49 -3.33
N LYS A 51 -27.50 -14.57 -2.01
CA LYS A 51 -26.63 -15.49 -1.29
C LYS A 51 -27.41 -16.37 -0.33
N THR A 52 -27.30 -17.67 -0.49
CA THR A 52 -27.86 -18.64 0.46
C THR A 52 -26.77 -19.28 1.29
N VAL A 53 -26.96 -19.28 2.59
CA VAL A 53 -26.02 -19.85 3.56
C VAL A 53 -26.75 -20.87 4.44
N THR A 54 -26.18 -22.07 4.61
CA THR A 54 -26.67 -23.03 5.61
C THR A 54 -26.16 -22.61 6.99
N ARG A 55 -27.07 -22.50 7.97
CA ARG A 55 -26.69 -22.10 9.33
C ARG A 55 -25.86 -23.17 10.03
N VAL A 56 -25.08 -22.75 11.01
CA VAL A 56 -24.18 -23.62 11.84
C VAL A 56 -24.92 -24.79 12.50
N SER A 57 -26.23 -24.66 12.71
CA SER A 57 -27.08 -25.76 13.17
C SER A 57 -27.23 -26.92 12.17
N GLY A 58 -26.82 -26.73 10.91
CA GLY A 58 -26.91 -27.71 9.82
C GLY A 58 -28.33 -28.00 9.32
N LYS A 59 -29.36 -27.35 9.89
CA LYS A 59 -30.79 -27.62 9.59
C LYS A 59 -31.57 -26.44 9.07
N GLY A 60 -30.97 -25.26 8.97
CA GLY A 60 -31.63 -24.05 8.49
C GLY A 60 -30.88 -23.39 7.35
N THR A 61 -31.60 -22.61 6.55
CA THR A 61 -31.04 -21.79 5.45
C THR A 61 -31.40 -20.34 5.66
N GLN A 62 -30.52 -19.46 5.22
CA GLN A 62 -30.78 -18.02 5.12
C GLN A 62 -30.41 -17.57 3.72
N THR A 63 -31.37 -16.98 3.02
CA THR A 63 -31.15 -16.34 1.72
C THR A 63 -31.22 -14.83 1.93
N THR A 64 -30.20 -14.14 1.44
CA THR A 64 -30.13 -12.68 1.43
C THR A 64 -30.09 -12.21 -0.01
N ASP A 65 -31.11 -11.46 -0.41
CA ASP A 65 -31.22 -10.83 -1.72
C ASP A 65 -30.97 -9.33 -1.55
N VAL A 66 -30.01 -8.80 -2.28
CA VAL A 66 -29.67 -7.37 -2.26
C VAL A 66 -29.87 -6.80 -3.65
N SER A 67 -30.56 -5.66 -3.77
CA SER A 67 -30.65 -4.91 -5.02
C SER A 67 -30.30 -3.44 -4.79
N LEU A 68 -29.61 -2.86 -5.76
CA LEU A 68 -29.26 -1.44 -5.79
C LEU A 68 -29.65 -0.86 -7.15
N ASN A 69 -30.33 0.28 -7.14
CA ASN A 69 -30.51 1.14 -8.30
C ASN A 69 -30.01 2.53 -7.96
N TYR A 70 -29.06 3.03 -8.75
CA TYR A 70 -28.37 4.31 -8.53
C TYR A 70 -28.34 5.08 -9.86
N ASP A 71 -28.92 6.28 -9.89
CA ASP A 71 -28.94 7.18 -11.03
C ASP A 71 -28.37 8.54 -10.64
N TYR A 72 -27.32 8.95 -11.30
CA TYR A 72 -26.67 10.25 -11.13
C TYR A 72 -26.47 10.89 -12.50
N VAL A 73 -26.93 12.14 -12.66
CA VAL A 73 -26.79 12.91 -13.92
C VAL A 73 -26.29 14.32 -13.59
N ALA A 74 -25.28 14.79 -14.33
CA ALA A 74 -24.78 16.16 -14.25
C ALA A 74 -24.68 16.79 -15.63
N GLN A 75 -25.38 17.92 -15.85
CA GLN A 75 -25.26 18.76 -17.04
C GLN A 75 -24.31 19.91 -16.74
N ILE A 76 -23.29 20.10 -17.56
CA ILE A 76 -22.16 21.01 -17.30
C ILE A 76 -22.04 22.02 -18.43
N ALA A 77 -22.13 23.30 -18.10
CA ALA A 77 -21.74 24.40 -19.00
C ALA A 77 -20.27 24.73 -18.76
N VAL A 78 -19.41 24.52 -19.76
CA VAL A 78 -17.97 24.74 -19.70
C VAL A 78 -17.66 26.15 -20.19
N ARG A 79 -16.87 26.89 -19.43
CA ARG A 79 -16.41 28.25 -19.75
C ARG A 79 -14.91 28.36 -19.58
N PRO A 80 -14.19 29.06 -20.47
CA PRO A 80 -12.79 29.34 -20.24
C PRO A 80 -12.67 30.29 -19.03
N ALA A 81 -11.76 29.94 -18.11
CA ALA A 81 -11.41 30.83 -17.02
C ALA A 81 -10.09 31.54 -17.40
N PRO A 82 -10.08 32.88 -17.56
CA PRO A 82 -8.90 33.59 -18.06
C PRO A 82 -7.63 33.39 -17.22
N ASP A 83 -7.79 33.12 -15.94
CA ASP A 83 -6.69 33.04 -14.96
C ASP A 83 -6.62 31.69 -14.24
N ALA A 84 -7.39 30.71 -14.69
CA ALA A 84 -7.39 29.37 -14.05
C ALA A 84 -6.69 28.32 -14.91
N GLU A 85 -6.05 27.40 -14.26
CA GLU A 85 -5.29 26.30 -14.87
C GLU A 85 -6.16 25.21 -15.50
N TYR A 86 -7.47 25.27 -15.27
CA TYR A 86 -8.45 24.34 -15.78
C TYR A 86 -9.70 25.09 -16.25
N SER A 87 -10.45 24.47 -17.15
CA SER A 87 -11.73 25.02 -17.56
C SER A 87 -12.73 24.87 -16.42
N LEU A 88 -13.40 25.93 -16.05
CA LEU A 88 -14.46 25.90 -15.05
C LEU A 88 -15.77 25.52 -15.72
N GLY A 89 -16.49 24.58 -15.11
CA GLY A 89 -17.85 24.22 -15.45
C GLY A 89 -18.84 24.71 -14.39
N ARG A 90 -20.08 24.97 -14.81
CA ARG A 90 -21.23 25.05 -13.89
C ARG A 90 -22.16 23.87 -14.14
N ALA A 91 -22.33 23.04 -13.14
CA ALA A 91 -23.13 21.81 -13.23
C ALA A 91 -24.52 21.96 -12.59
N SER A 92 -25.52 21.36 -13.24
CA SER A 92 -26.78 20.97 -12.61
C SER A 92 -26.76 19.48 -12.37
N ILE A 93 -26.88 19.07 -11.10
CA ILE A 93 -26.68 17.68 -10.65
C ILE A 93 -27.99 17.13 -10.10
N ASN A 94 -28.30 15.87 -10.41
CA ASN A 94 -29.42 15.14 -9.85
C ASN A 94 -28.99 13.71 -9.48
N LEU A 95 -29.35 13.25 -8.27
CA LEU A 95 -29.11 11.90 -7.77
C LEU A 95 -30.39 11.28 -7.23
N ASN A 96 -30.63 10.02 -7.60
CA ASN A 96 -31.60 9.13 -6.94
C ASN A 96 -30.97 7.73 -6.77
N SER A 97 -30.88 7.27 -5.55
CA SER A 97 -30.35 5.94 -5.22
C SER A 97 -31.32 5.19 -4.33
N VAL A 98 -31.65 3.94 -4.69
CA VAL A 98 -32.52 3.05 -3.90
C VAL A 98 -31.81 1.71 -3.71
N ALA A 99 -31.60 1.32 -2.47
CA ALA A 99 -31.12 -0.02 -2.11
C ALA A 99 -32.17 -0.79 -1.35
N THR A 100 -32.36 -2.07 -1.69
CA THR A 100 -33.28 -2.98 -1.00
C THR A 100 -32.53 -4.26 -0.63
N GLU A 101 -32.67 -4.67 0.62
CA GLU A 101 -32.14 -5.94 1.13
C GLU A 101 -33.32 -6.77 1.65
N THR A 102 -33.48 -7.98 1.16
CA THR A 102 -34.46 -8.95 1.62
C THR A 102 -33.74 -10.15 2.22
N VAL A 103 -33.99 -10.43 3.48
CA VAL A 103 -33.43 -11.58 4.17
C VAL A 103 -34.53 -12.56 4.50
N ASN A 104 -34.51 -13.75 3.89
CA ASN A 104 -35.39 -14.85 4.16
C ASN A 104 -34.65 -15.93 4.92
N SER A 105 -35.16 -16.34 6.06
CA SER A 105 -34.58 -17.38 6.90
C SER A 105 -35.59 -18.50 7.18
N ASN A 106 -35.09 -19.73 7.16
CA ASN A 106 -35.85 -20.89 7.57
C ASN A 106 -34.93 -21.73 8.48
N ASP A 107 -35.33 -21.94 9.73
CA ASP A 107 -34.51 -22.63 10.72
C ASP A 107 -35.35 -23.43 11.71
N GLU A 108 -34.76 -24.44 12.29
CA GLU A 108 -35.36 -25.22 13.36
C GLU A 108 -34.95 -24.62 14.70
N MET A 109 -35.91 -24.12 15.48
CA MET A 109 -35.63 -23.55 16.80
C MET A 109 -36.50 -24.14 17.90
N ILE A 110 -35.98 -24.08 19.13
CA ILE A 110 -36.71 -24.52 20.31
C ILE A 110 -37.70 -23.41 20.71
N CYS A 111 -39.00 -23.70 20.70
CA CYS A 111 -39.99 -22.77 21.18
C CYS A 111 -39.84 -22.53 22.69
N PRO A 112 -39.87 -21.25 23.17
CA PRO A 112 -39.52 -20.90 24.55
C PRO A 112 -40.33 -21.60 25.64
N HIS A 113 -41.53 -22.11 25.33
CA HIS A 113 -42.44 -22.70 26.31
C HIS A 113 -42.70 -24.21 26.10
N GLU A 114 -42.26 -24.80 24.98
CA GLU A 114 -42.63 -26.19 24.63
C GLU A 114 -41.42 -27.16 24.69
N ARG A 115 -40.21 -26.70 24.80
CA ARG A 115 -38.97 -27.52 24.75
C ARG A 115 -38.83 -28.43 23.52
N VAL A 116 -39.66 -28.22 22.50
CA VAL A 116 -39.68 -29.00 21.25
C VAL A 116 -39.13 -28.13 20.13
N LYS A 117 -38.34 -28.72 19.24
CA LYS A 117 -37.84 -28.06 18.03
C LYS A 117 -38.98 -27.93 17.01
N ARG A 118 -39.16 -26.73 16.49
CA ARG A 118 -40.15 -26.39 15.49
C ARG A 118 -39.53 -25.58 14.34
N GLN A 119 -40.06 -25.75 13.15
CA GLN A 119 -39.65 -24.99 11.98
C GLN A 119 -40.19 -23.55 12.06
N MET A 120 -39.30 -22.57 11.88
CA MET A 120 -39.59 -21.15 11.88
C MET A 120 -39.09 -20.51 10.60
N SER A 121 -39.88 -19.69 9.97
CA SER A 121 -39.51 -18.88 8.80
C SER A 121 -39.61 -17.40 9.15
N GLY A 122 -38.62 -16.64 8.73
CA GLY A 122 -38.60 -15.18 8.91
C GLY A 122 -38.26 -14.47 7.60
N SER A 123 -38.91 -13.34 7.38
CA SER A 123 -38.58 -12.46 6.27
C SER A 123 -38.40 -11.04 6.79
N SER A 124 -37.31 -10.38 6.41
CA SER A 124 -37.13 -8.95 6.65
C SER A 124 -36.78 -8.23 5.36
N VAL A 125 -37.34 -7.05 5.17
CA VAL A 125 -37.04 -6.18 4.04
C VAL A 125 -36.61 -4.84 4.56
N SER A 126 -35.35 -4.47 4.23
CA SER A 126 -34.78 -3.14 4.48
C SER A 126 -34.73 -2.39 3.16
N ARG A 127 -35.19 -1.16 3.12
CA ARG A 127 -35.08 -0.27 1.97
C ARG A 127 -34.49 1.05 2.41
N SER A 128 -33.48 1.52 1.67
CA SER A 128 -32.92 2.86 1.84
C SER A 128 -32.99 3.63 0.54
N GLN A 129 -33.21 4.93 0.62
CA GLN A 129 -33.25 5.83 -0.51
C GLN A 129 -32.41 7.06 -0.18
N THR A 130 -31.54 7.46 -1.09
CA THR A 130 -30.80 8.72 -1.04
C THR A 130 -31.12 9.53 -2.30
N LYS A 131 -31.49 10.79 -2.15
CA LYS A 131 -31.81 11.69 -3.25
C LYS A 131 -31.21 13.08 -3.00
N GLY A 132 -30.91 13.79 -4.07
CA GLY A 132 -30.44 15.16 -3.99
C GLY A 132 -30.35 15.81 -5.36
N SER A 133 -30.48 17.13 -5.40
CA SER A 133 -30.25 17.92 -6.59
C SER A 133 -29.61 19.25 -6.22
N GLU A 134 -28.70 19.75 -7.04
CA GLU A 134 -28.06 21.05 -6.87
C GLU A 134 -27.79 21.68 -8.23
N ASN A 135 -27.95 23.01 -8.34
CA ASN A 135 -27.78 23.77 -9.56
C ASN A 135 -26.69 24.83 -9.45
N GLY A 136 -25.95 25.05 -10.53
CA GLY A 136 -24.92 26.08 -10.61
C GLY A 136 -23.66 25.77 -9.83
N VAL A 137 -23.39 24.51 -9.56
CA VAL A 137 -22.23 24.03 -8.81
C VAL A 137 -20.97 24.20 -9.65
N GLU A 138 -19.91 24.78 -9.07
CA GLU A 138 -18.63 24.84 -9.76
C GLU A 138 -18.02 23.44 -9.88
N THR A 139 -17.55 23.12 -11.09
CA THR A 139 -16.99 21.82 -11.43
C THR A 139 -15.74 21.98 -12.31
N GLY A 140 -14.78 21.06 -12.17
CA GLY A 140 -13.61 21.01 -13.03
C GLY A 140 -13.93 20.29 -14.34
N VAL A 141 -13.53 20.85 -15.47
CA VAL A 141 -13.54 20.19 -16.77
C VAL A 141 -12.19 20.38 -17.43
N ASP A 142 -11.52 19.27 -17.73
CA ASP A 142 -10.20 19.30 -18.37
C ASP A 142 -10.22 18.57 -19.68
N ILE A 143 -9.48 19.14 -20.62
CA ILE A 143 -9.23 18.54 -21.92
C ILE A 143 -7.73 18.36 -22.05
N THR A 144 -7.31 17.11 -22.10
CA THR A 144 -5.92 16.70 -22.24
C THR A 144 -5.75 16.03 -23.59
N GLU A 145 -4.86 16.53 -24.42
CA GLU A 145 -4.56 15.97 -25.73
C GLU A 145 -3.35 15.05 -25.61
N ASP A 146 -3.42 13.85 -26.15
CA ASP A 146 -2.36 12.84 -26.13
C ASP A 146 -1.55 12.84 -27.44
N THR A 147 -0.38 12.21 -27.39
CA THR A 147 0.45 12.03 -28.60
C THR A 147 -0.32 11.29 -29.70
N GLY A 148 -0.24 11.81 -30.91
CA GLY A 148 -0.95 11.23 -32.07
C GLY A 148 -2.32 11.86 -32.35
N GLY A 149 -2.67 12.97 -31.70
CA GLY A 149 -3.90 13.72 -31.95
C GLY A 149 -5.15 13.11 -31.34
N THR A 150 -5.00 12.28 -30.34
CA THR A 150 -6.09 11.84 -29.46
C THR A 150 -6.25 12.80 -28.28
N TYR A 151 -7.38 12.73 -27.59
CA TYR A 151 -7.63 13.59 -26.43
C TYR A 151 -8.49 12.90 -25.38
N THR A 152 -8.34 13.35 -24.14
CA THR A 152 -9.14 12.92 -23.00
C THR A 152 -9.93 14.10 -22.45
N VAL A 153 -11.20 13.92 -22.15
CA VAL A 153 -12.03 14.88 -21.41
C VAL A 153 -12.30 14.32 -20.02
N SER A 154 -11.92 15.08 -19.01
CA SER A 154 -12.12 14.72 -17.61
C SER A 154 -13.08 15.69 -16.94
N VAL A 155 -14.00 15.17 -16.12
CA VAL A 155 -14.90 15.99 -15.31
C VAL A 155 -14.71 15.64 -13.84
N ARG A 156 -14.77 16.67 -12.98
CA ARG A 156 -14.72 16.52 -11.53
C ARG A 156 -15.90 17.27 -10.93
N LEU A 157 -16.82 16.49 -10.38
CA LEU A 157 -18.06 16.97 -9.76
C LEU A 157 -17.86 17.01 -8.25
N PRO A 158 -18.08 18.14 -7.58
CA PRO A 158 -17.98 18.23 -6.14
C PRO A 158 -19.12 17.47 -5.45
N GLY A 159 -18.92 17.12 -4.19
CA GLY A 159 -19.97 16.59 -3.35
C GLY A 159 -21.00 17.66 -2.98
N PHE A 160 -22.24 17.26 -2.73
CA PHE A 160 -23.34 18.15 -2.37
C PHE A 160 -24.26 17.54 -1.30
N LYS A 161 -25.22 18.33 -0.82
CA LYS A 161 -26.16 17.89 0.22
C LYS A 161 -27.41 17.29 -0.42
N GLY A 162 -27.87 16.19 0.17
CA GLY A 162 -29.10 15.52 -0.17
C GLY A 162 -29.86 15.06 1.06
N THR A 163 -30.80 14.17 0.87
CA THR A 163 -31.56 13.53 1.95
C THR A 163 -31.51 12.01 1.82
N ALA A 164 -31.46 11.33 2.96
CA ALA A 164 -31.58 9.89 3.05
C ALA A 164 -32.81 9.52 3.89
N SER A 165 -33.54 8.51 3.44
CA SER A 165 -34.68 7.94 4.17
C SER A 165 -34.63 6.42 4.09
N GLY A 166 -35.38 5.73 4.93
CA GLY A 166 -35.40 4.27 4.91
C GLY A 166 -36.62 3.66 5.57
N SER A 167 -36.87 2.39 5.28
CA SER A 167 -37.87 1.59 5.97
C SER A 167 -37.33 0.18 6.24
N ASN A 168 -37.77 -0.40 7.33
CA ASN A 168 -37.48 -1.79 7.66
C ASN A 168 -38.76 -2.47 8.11
N SER A 169 -39.08 -3.59 7.47
CA SER A 169 -40.19 -4.46 7.87
C SER A 169 -39.68 -5.86 8.15
N ALA A 170 -40.13 -6.49 9.21
CA ALA A 170 -39.81 -7.87 9.53
C ALA A 170 -41.05 -8.64 9.96
N SER A 171 -41.18 -9.85 9.44
CA SER A 171 -42.27 -10.79 9.82
C SER A 171 -41.70 -12.17 10.11
N PHE A 172 -42.25 -12.86 11.06
CA PHE A 172 -41.91 -14.22 11.42
C PHE A 172 -43.14 -15.10 11.49
N THR A 173 -43.09 -16.24 10.83
CA THR A 173 -44.13 -17.24 10.83
C THR A 173 -43.56 -18.61 11.22
N GLY A 174 -44.37 -19.46 11.84
CA GLY A 174 -43.95 -20.80 12.19
C GLY A 174 -44.83 -21.43 13.26
N GLN A 175 -44.47 -22.62 13.68
CA GLN A 175 -45.21 -23.42 14.66
C GLN A 175 -45.07 -22.94 16.12
N CYS A 176 -44.12 -22.03 16.40
CA CYS A 176 -44.10 -21.25 17.63
C CYS A 176 -45.07 -20.05 17.49
N LYS A 177 -45.59 -19.51 18.60
CA LYS A 177 -46.46 -18.33 18.54
C LYS A 177 -45.83 -17.22 17.72
N PRO A 178 -46.52 -16.64 16.72
CA PRO A 178 -45.93 -15.63 15.84
C PRO A 178 -45.56 -14.39 16.66
N LYS A 179 -44.34 -13.86 16.40
CA LYS A 179 -44.00 -12.49 16.80
C LYS A 179 -44.77 -11.51 15.88
N GLN A 180 -45.25 -10.43 16.45
CA GLN A 180 -45.87 -9.35 15.67
C GLN A 180 -44.90 -8.85 14.60
N ALA A 181 -45.41 -8.61 13.38
CA ALA A 181 -44.66 -7.93 12.34
C ALA A 181 -44.26 -6.53 12.83
N THR A 182 -43.00 -6.15 12.60
CA THR A 182 -42.49 -4.83 12.94
C THR A 182 -42.25 -4.03 11.67
N ASN A 183 -42.88 -2.85 11.60
CA ASN A 183 -42.55 -1.86 10.57
C ASN A 183 -41.92 -0.64 11.24
N ARG A 184 -40.82 -0.20 10.72
CA ARG A 184 -40.13 1.02 11.17
C ARG A 184 -39.76 1.85 9.95
N GLU A 185 -40.26 3.06 9.93
CA GLU A 185 -39.81 4.08 8.98
C GLU A 185 -38.72 4.96 9.62
N VAL A 186 -37.70 5.27 8.86
CA VAL A 186 -36.66 6.24 9.23
C VAL A 186 -37.00 7.52 8.48
N ALA A 187 -37.25 8.60 9.22
CA ALA A 187 -37.53 9.92 8.65
C ALA A 187 -36.36 10.40 7.77
N GLU A 188 -36.69 11.31 6.85
CA GLU A 188 -35.66 11.95 6.03
C GLU A 188 -34.59 12.64 6.92
N MET A 189 -33.36 12.34 6.67
CA MET A 189 -32.18 12.93 7.33
C MET A 189 -31.26 13.58 6.30
N PRO A 190 -30.55 14.66 6.66
CA PRO A 190 -29.51 15.20 5.79
C PRO A 190 -28.48 14.13 5.43
N ALA A 191 -28.12 14.04 4.17
CA ALA A 191 -27.08 13.16 3.65
C ALA A 191 -26.04 13.98 2.88
N THR A 192 -24.80 13.57 2.97
CA THR A 192 -23.72 14.11 2.14
C THR A 192 -23.51 13.16 0.96
N ILE A 193 -23.60 13.71 -0.24
CA ILE A 193 -23.33 12.99 -1.49
C ILE A 193 -21.89 13.33 -1.87
N GLU A 194 -21.07 12.30 -2.04
CA GLU A 194 -19.67 12.44 -2.39
C GLU A 194 -19.49 12.94 -3.83
N GLY A 195 -18.38 13.64 -4.08
CA GLY A 195 -18.00 14.09 -5.40
C GLY A 195 -17.58 12.93 -6.30
N LEU A 196 -17.74 13.10 -7.60
CA LEU A 196 -17.39 12.09 -8.61
C LEU A 196 -16.38 12.69 -9.61
N SER A 197 -15.53 11.81 -10.15
CA SER A 197 -14.64 12.17 -11.25
C SER A 197 -14.67 11.07 -12.30
N PHE A 198 -14.69 11.48 -13.57
CA PHE A 198 -14.71 10.56 -14.70
C PHE A 198 -13.92 11.14 -15.87
N SER A 199 -13.23 10.27 -16.62
CA SER A 199 -12.45 10.64 -17.79
C SER A 199 -12.84 9.79 -18.98
N SER A 200 -12.80 10.36 -20.19
CA SER A 200 -12.96 9.60 -21.44
C SER A 200 -11.77 8.65 -21.65
N SER A 201 -11.87 7.74 -22.61
CA SER A 201 -10.85 6.70 -22.86
C SER A 201 -9.50 7.24 -23.39
N GLY A 202 -9.48 8.48 -23.88
CA GLY A 202 -8.30 9.00 -24.60
C GLY A 202 -8.11 8.46 -26.02
N GLU A 203 -9.10 7.74 -26.56
CA GLU A 203 -9.07 7.18 -27.93
C GLU A 203 -9.72 8.12 -28.96
N ASP A 204 -10.44 9.13 -28.48
CA ASP A 204 -11.08 10.12 -29.37
C ASP A 204 -10.04 10.98 -30.07
N ARG A 205 -10.18 11.13 -31.39
CA ARG A 205 -9.25 11.90 -32.22
C ARG A 205 -9.74 13.31 -32.49
N ILE A 206 -8.79 14.25 -32.40
CA ILE A 206 -9.03 15.62 -32.89
C ILE A 206 -9.22 15.58 -34.41
N ASN A 207 -10.27 16.22 -34.89
CA ASN A 207 -10.49 16.35 -36.34
C ASN A 207 -9.40 17.26 -36.96
N PRO A 208 -8.53 16.76 -37.88
CA PRO A 208 -7.48 17.59 -38.47
C PRO A 208 -8.01 18.80 -39.26
N ARG A 209 -9.29 18.74 -39.69
CA ARG A 209 -9.94 19.83 -40.42
C ARG A 209 -10.56 20.92 -39.52
N ASP A 210 -10.77 20.60 -38.24
CA ASP A 210 -11.25 21.52 -37.20
C ASP A 210 -10.58 21.20 -35.86
N PRO A 211 -9.29 21.48 -35.70
CA PRO A 211 -8.52 21.16 -34.50
C PRO A 211 -8.97 21.95 -33.26
N ASN A 212 -9.80 23.00 -33.47
CA ASN A 212 -10.34 23.82 -32.41
C ASN A 212 -11.69 23.34 -31.89
N ARG A 213 -12.15 22.14 -32.30
CA ARG A 213 -13.39 21.55 -31.84
C ARG A 213 -13.18 20.09 -31.42
N VAL A 214 -13.60 19.76 -30.21
CA VAL A 214 -13.68 18.40 -29.71
C VAL A 214 -15.11 18.05 -29.33
N GLN A 215 -15.61 16.94 -29.83
CA GLN A 215 -16.92 16.42 -29.49
C GLN A 215 -16.88 14.90 -29.49
N GLY A 216 -17.59 14.29 -28.54
CA GLY A 216 -17.61 12.84 -28.43
C GLY A 216 -18.48 12.35 -27.27
N SER A 217 -18.43 11.06 -27.08
CA SER A 217 -19.02 10.40 -25.93
C SER A 217 -18.20 9.17 -25.57
N HIS A 218 -18.03 8.94 -24.27
CA HIS A 218 -17.38 7.75 -23.74
C HIS A 218 -18.27 7.09 -22.69
N SER A 219 -18.35 5.76 -22.73
CA SER A 219 -19.14 5.00 -21.76
C SER A 219 -18.36 3.74 -21.34
N VAL A 220 -18.29 3.51 -20.03
CA VAL A 220 -17.67 2.33 -19.42
C VAL A 220 -18.70 1.62 -18.58
N THR A 221 -18.78 0.30 -18.73
CA THR A 221 -19.60 -0.55 -17.87
C THR A 221 -18.71 -1.55 -17.17
N ALA A 222 -18.68 -1.51 -15.84
CA ALA A 222 -17.92 -2.44 -15.02
C ALA A 222 -18.73 -2.75 -13.73
N TYR A 223 -18.78 -4.01 -13.35
CA TYR A 223 -19.44 -4.46 -12.11
C TYR A 223 -20.88 -3.95 -11.94
N GLY A 224 -21.64 -3.87 -13.03
CA GLY A 224 -23.02 -3.38 -13.01
C GLY A 224 -23.17 -1.85 -12.92
N VAL A 225 -22.07 -1.11 -12.95
CA VAL A 225 -22.04 0.35 -13.02
C VAL A 225 -21.76 0.77 -14.46
N THR A 226 -22.60 1.62 -15.03
CA THR A 226 -22.37 2.29 -16.31
C THR A 226 -22.12 3.76 -16.06
N GLU A 227 -20.96 4.24 -16.45
CA GLU A 227 -20.62 5.66 -16.45
C GLU A 227 -20.51 6.15 -17.88
N SER A 228 -21.04 7.34 -18.18
CA SER A 228 -20.91 7.94 -19.49
C SER A 228 -20.65 9.44 -19.41
N LEU A 229 -19.83 9.92 -20.34
CA LEU A 229 -19.53 11.33 -20.52
C LEU A 229 -19.75 11.70 -22.00
N ARG A 230 -20.49 12.79 -22.25
CA ARG A 230 -20.67 13.40 -23.58
C ARG A 230 -20.16 14.81 -23.52
N TRP A 231 -19.54 15.30 -24.61
CA TRP A 231 -19.00 16.67 -24.66
C TRP A 231 -19.10 17.26 -26.06
N SER A 232 -19.18 18.59 -26.09
CA SER A 232 -19.04 19.39 -27.29
C SER A 232 -18.38 20.74 -26.91
N LEU A 233 -17.08 20.86 -27.23
CA LEU A 233 -16.23 21.93 -26.75
C LEU A 233 -15.50 22.57 -27.92
N ARG A 234 -15.21 23.90 -27.82
CA ARG A 234 -14.48 24.68 -28.82
C ARG A 234 -13.32 25.42 -28.14
N ARG A 235 -12.13 25.37 -28.77
CA ARG A 235 -10.91 26.04 -28.33
C ARG A 235 -10.93 27.53 -28.78
N CYS A 236 -10.30 28.37 -27.97
CA CYS A 236 -10.04 29.78 -28.25
C CYS A 236 -8.54 29.93 -28.55
N GLY A 237 -8.13 30.67 -29.58
CA GLY A 237 -6.73 30.70 -30.04
C GLY A 237 -6.13 32.08 -30.32
N GLY A 238 -4.81 32.19 -30.25
CA GLY A 238 -3.92 33.28 -30.69
C GLY A 238 -2.88 32.79 -31.73
N ASP A 239 -1.91 33.64 -32.15
CA ASP A 239 -0.90 33.31 -33.18
C ASP A 239 0.05 32.19 -32.74
N LEU A 240 0.44 32.14 -31.44
CA LEU A 240 1.20 31.03 -30.85
C LEU A 240 0.24 30.07 -30.18
N ARG A 241 0.41 28.81 -30.46
CA ARG A 241 -0.37 27.74 -29.81
C ARG A 241 0.48 26.51 -29.48
N LEU A 242 0.01 25.71 -28.53
CA LEU A 242 0.52 24.38 -28.28
C LEU A 242 -0.17 23.40 -29.22
N ALA A 243 0.61 22.75 -30.07
CA ALA A 243 0.12 21.73 -30.97
C ALA A 243 0.04 20.37 -30.31
N ASP A 244 1.00 20.07 -29.39
CA ASP A 244 1.06 18.77 -28.71
C ASP A 244 1.90 18.84 -27.41
N ILE A 245 1.68 17.87 -26.51
CA ILE A 245 2.56 17.52 -25.40
C ILE A 245 2.81 16.03 -25.45
N LYS A 246 4.06 15.59 -25.47
CA LYS A 246 4.49 14.20 -25.47
C LYS A 246 5.25 13.89 -24.20
N PHE A 247 5.16 12.64 -23.77
CA PHE A 247 5.93 12.13 -22.64
C PHE A 247 6.76 10.95 -23.09
N GLU A 248 8.00 10.91 -22.61
CA GLU A 248 8.87 9.77 -22.79
C GLU A 248 9.49 9.40 -21.44
N ASP A 249 9.58 8.13 -21.16
CA ASP A 249 10.22 7.57 -19.97
C ASP A 249 11.54 6.93 -20.35
N MET A 250 12.46 6.89 -19.39
CA MET A 250 13.74 6.24 -19.60
C MET A 250 13.63 4.73 -19.38
N ARG A 251 14.02 3.96 -20.39
CA ARG A 251 13.89 2.52 -20.35
C ARG A 251 14.98 1.85 -19.51
N PHE A 252 14.59 1.20 -18.42
CA PHE A 252 15.51 0.40 -17.63
C PHE A 252 15.94 -0.89 -18.37
N PRO A 253 17.21 -1.32 -18.34
CA PRO A 253 18.35 -0.75 -17.61
C PRO A 253 19.26 0.16 -18.45
N THR A 254 18.84 0.55 -19.64
CA THR A 254 19.67 1.29 -20.58
C THR A 254 19.48 2.79 -20.41
N TRP A 255 20.41 3.47 -19.78
CA TRP A 255 20.38 4.92 -19.62
C TRP A 255 20.38 5.61 -20.99
N ASP A 256 19.63 6.72 -21.11
CA ASP A 256 19.37 7.48 -22.35
C ASP A 256 18.56 6.75 -23.45
N ALA A 257 18.04 5.56 -23.19
CA ALA A 257 17.07 4.91 -24.07
C ALA A 257 15.66 5.39 -23.72
N TRP A 258 15.16 6.35 -24.50
CA TRP A 258 13.84 6.94 -24.31
C TRP A 258 12.77 6.10 -25.01
N GLN A 259 11.63 5.93 -24.37
CA GLN A 259 10.44 5.30 -24.92
C GLN A 259 9.23 6.20 -24.71
N GLU A 260 8.38 6.33 -25.72
CA GLU A 260 7.14 7.08 -25.60
C GLU A 260 6.20 6.38 -24.60
N ILE A 261 5.58 7.17 -23.74
CA ILE A 261 4.57 6.71 -22.79
C ILE A 261 3.27 7.48 -23.01
N THR A 262 2.15 6.73 -22.89
CA THR A 262 0.81 7.33 -22.90
C THR A 262 0.40 7.74 -21.50
N GLY A 263 -0.59 8.60 -21.38
CA GLY A 263 -1.16 8.99 -20.10
C GLY A 263 -1.66 7.80 -19.27
N GLN A 264 -2.07 6.70 -19.90
CA GLN A 264 -2.56 5.47 -19.26
C GLN A 264 -1.42 4.54 -18.81
N ILE A 265 -0.40 4.33 -19.66
CA ILE A 265 0.77 3.51 -19.30
C ILE A 265 1.53 4.21 -18.17
N GLY A 266 1.79 5.49 -18.33
CA GLY A 266 2.45 6.32 -17.35
C GLY A 266 3.91 5.98 -17.09
N THR A 267 4.43 6.44 -15.97
CA THR A 267 5.78 6.21 -15.46
C THR A 267 5.76 5.74 -14.01
N ILE A 268 6.94 5.45 -13.48
CA ILE A 268 7.13 5.09 -12.07
C ILE A 268 7.75 6.26 -11.31
N ASP A 269 7.27 6.50 -10.11
CA ASP A 269 7.79 7.50 -9.16
C ASP A 269 9.32 7.40 -9.04
N GLY A 270 10.00 8.51 -9.26
CA GLY A 270 11.45 8.61 -9.26
C GLY A 270 12.11 8.47 -10.62
N ASN A 271 11.41 8.02 -11.65
CA ASN A 271 11.96 8.03 -13.00
C ASN A 271 12.12 9.45 -13.54
N ILE A 272 13.04 9.63 -14.46
CA ILE A 272 13.15 10.87 -15.23
C ILE A 272 12.25 10.78 -16.45
N VAL A 273 11.36 11.72 -16.60
CA VAL A 273 10.43 11.86 -17.73
C VAL A 273 10.87 13.03 -18.61
N ARG A 274 10.97 12.80 -19.90
CA ARG A 274 11.11 13.86 -20.89
C ARG A 274 9.73 14.33 -21.31
N ILE A 275 9.45 15.61 -21.09
CA ILE A 275 8.24 16.28 -21.51
C ILE A 275 8.60 17.11 -22.73
N THR A 276 7.96 16.84 -23.88
CA THR A 276 8.16 17.59 -25.11
C THR A 276 6.88 18.33 -25.45
N ALA A 277 6.92 19.66 -25.44
CA ALA A 277 5.85 20.52 -25.91
C ALA A 277 6.12 20.92 -27.36
N VAL A 278 5.12 20.80 -28.24
CA VAL A 278 5.19 21.27 -29.63
C VAL A 278 4.52 22.61 -29.71
N VAL A 279 5.30 23.67 -29.96
CA VAL A 279 4.80 25.03 -30.10
C VAL A 279 4.67 25.36 -31.59
N ALA A 280 3.48 25.76 -32.03
CA ALA A 280 3.20 26.20 -33.37
C ALA A 280 3.04 27.73 -33.40
N ASN A 281 3.59 28.35 -34.45
CA ASN A 281 3.37 29.78 -34.75
C ASN A 281 2.58 29.88 -36.06
N ASP A 282 1.30 30.18 -35.95
CA ASP A 282 0.39 30.35 -37.09
C ASP A 282 0.41 31.83 -37.60
N GLY A 283 1.23 32.66 -36.98
CA GLY A 283 1.39 34.07 -37.35
C GLY A 283 2.40 34.29 -38.48
N PRO A 284 2.41 35.50 -39.08
CA PRO A 284 3.29 35.84 -40.21
C PRO A 284 4.74 36.17 -39.80
N ASP A 285 5.01 36.39 -38.53
CA ASP A 285 6.32 36.81 -38.01
C ASP A 285 6.91 35.74 -37.05
N GLU A 286 8.24 35.67 -37.04
CA GLU A 286 8.95 34.85 -36.02
C GLU A 286 8.64 35.36 -34.60
N LYS A 287 8.40 34.43 -33.65
CA LYS A 287 8.10 34.76 -32.27
C LYS A 287 9.00 34.03 -31.28
N ALA A 288 9.51 34.80 -30.32
CA ALA A 288 10.14 34.21 -29.13
C ALA A 288 9.04 33.91 -28.10
N ALA A 289 9.08 32.70 -27.56
CA ALA A 289 8.14 32.22 -26.55
C ALA A 289 8.89 31.58 -25.38
N THR A 290 8.27 31.57 -24.22
CA THR A 290 8.69 30.76 -23.08
C THR A 290 7.63 29.69 -22.81
N VAL A 291 8.02 28.43 -22.74
CA VAL A 291 7.14 27.33 -22.35
C VAL A 291 7.38 27.04 -20.90
N LYS A 292 6.34 27.14 -20.07
CA LYS A 292 6.36 26.77 -18.66
C LYS A 292 5.63 25.45 -18.47
N PHE A 293 6.28 24.51 -17.82
CA PHE A 293 5.70 23.23 -17.42
C PHE A 293 5.29 23.29 -15.97
N ARG A 294 4.04 22.93 -15.68
CA ARG A 294 3.48 23.01 -14.33
C ARG A 294 2.80 21.72 -13.92
N ASP A 295 2.85 21.44 -12.62
CA ASP A 295 1.94 20.53 -11.94
C ASP A 295 0.68 21.30 -11.56
N THR A 296 -0.44 20.97 -12.20
CA THR A 296 -1.72 21.70 -12.04
C THR A 296 -2.72 20.96 -11.16
N TYR A 297 -2.28 20.04 -10.33
CA TYR A 297 -3.17 19.36 -9.38
C TYR A 297 -3.56 20.26 -8.20
N LYS A 298 -3.75 21.51 -8.49
CA LYS A 298 -4.20 22.57 -7.63
C LYS A 298 -5.72 22.57 -7.55
N GLY A 299 -6.25 22.72 -6.35
CA GLY A 299 -7.69 22.75 -6.13
C GLY A 299 -8.31 21.42 -5.76
N ASP A 300 -7.52 20.39 -5.53
CA ASP A 300 -7.97 19.30 -4.69
C ASP A 300 -8.23 19.87 -3.28
N LYS A 301 -9.48 19.72 -2.80
CA LYS A 301 -9.89 20.18 -1.45
C LYS A 301 -8.97 19.67 -0.34
N TRP A 302 -8.25 18.62 -0.60
CA TRP A 302 -7.38 17.93 0.33
C TRP A 302 -5.99 18.54 0.45
N ASP A 303 -5.47 19.15 -0.64
CA ASP A 303 -4.13 19.74 -0.66
C ASP A 303 -4.10 21.22 -0.24
N GLY A 304 -5.28 21.82 -0.02
CA GLY A 304 -5.39 23.23 0.25
C GLY A 304 -5.02 24.11 -0.98
N ALA A 305 -4.96 25.40 -0.76
CA ALA A 305 -4.59 26.37 -1.81
C ALA A 305 -3.07 26.46 -1.95
N LYS A 306 -2.41 25.40 -2.42
CA LYS A 306 -0.98 25.49 -2.77
C LYS A 306 -0.83 26.19 -4.12
N PRO A 307 0.20 27.03 -4.29
CA PRO A 307 0.49 27.60 -5.61
C PRO A 307 0.88 26.48 -6.58
N ASP A 308 0.66 26.73 -7.88
CA ASP A 308 1.10 25.82 -8.93
C ASP A 308 2.56 25.47 -8.78
N GLY A 309 2.83 24.17 -8.84
CA GLY A 309 4.19 23.67 -8.89
C GLY A 309 4.79 23.97 -10.27
N LEU A 310 5.61 24.99 -10.39
CA LEU A 310 6.44 25.14 -11.58
C LEU A 310 7.43 23.98 -11.61
N LEU A 311 7.34 23.15 -12.66
CA LEU A 311 8.28 22.04 -12.89
C LEU A 311 9.55 22.58 -13.54
N GLY A 312 9.40 23.48 -14.53
CA GLY A 312 10.48 24.14 -15.22
C GLY A 312 10.00 25.02 -16.37
N GLU A 313 10.92 25.76 -16.97
CA GLU A 313 10.65 26.61 -18.12
C GLU A 313 11.75 26.53 -19.16
N VAL A 314 11.40 26.67 -20.44
CA VAL A 314 12.32 26.61 -21.56
C VAL A 314 11.91 27.69 -22.58
N SER A 315 12.87 28.49 -23.03
CA SER A 315 12.65 29.51 -24.09
C SER A 315 12.86 28.88 -25.46
N VAL A 316 12.05 29.32 -26.43
CA VAL A 316 12.08 28.83 -27.80
C VAL A 316 11.77 29.99 -28.75
N THR A 317 12.41 29.98 -29.93
CA THR A 317 12.05 30.86 -31.04
C THR A 317 11.38 30.04 -32.13
N VAL A 318 10.15 30.41 -32.50
CA VAL A 318 9.33 29.69 -33.47
C VAL A 318 9.17 30.55 -34.72
N PRO A 319 9.76 30.16 -35.87
CA PRO A 319 9.59 30.87 -37.14
C PRO A 319 8.13 30.94 -37.58
N ALA A 320 7.81 31.90 -38.43
CA ALA A 320 6.47 32.06 -39.01
C ALA A 320 6.00 30.80 -39.75
N GLY A 321 4.80 30.32 -39.43
CA GLY A 321 4.21 29.13 -40.04
C GLY A 321 4.87 27.78 -39.65
N GLU A 322 5.81 27.78 -38.73
CA GLU A 322 6.53 26.57 -38.31
C GLU A 322 6.12 26.05 -36.92
N GLN A 323 6.61 24.84 -36.59
CA GLN A 323 6.52 24.25 -35.27
C GLN A 323 7.92 23.98 -34.70
N ARG A 324 8.06 24.10 -33.41
CA ARG A 324 9.30 23.73 -32.68
C ARG A 324 8.98 22.87 -31.48
N GLU A 325 9.78 21.84 -31.30
CA GLU A 325 9.74 20.98 -30.09
C GLU A 325 10.57 21.60 -28.96
N VAL A 326 10.02 21.60 -27.76
CA VAL A 326 10.62 22.15 -26.56
C VAL A 326 10.67 21.03 -25.53
N GLU A 327 11.87 20.58 -25.19
CA GLU A 327 12.09 19.46 -24.28
C GLU A 327 12.41 19.94 -22.87
N PHE A 328 11.84 19.27 -21.88
CA PHE A 328 12.13 19.45 -20.47
C PHE A 328 12.25 18.07 -19.77
N LYS A 329 13.34 17.86 -19.01
CA LYS A 329 13.52 16.64 -18.20
C LYS A 329 12.95 16.87 -16.81
N TRP A 330 11.92 16.13 -16.47
CA TRP A 330 11.20 16.19 -15.20
C TRP A 330 11.53 15.00 -14.32
N ASP A 331 11.87 15.25 -13.05
CA ASP A 331 12.00 14.25 -12.01
C ASP A 331 10.63 13.95 -11.39
N SER A 332 10.12 12.75 -11.59
CA SER A 332 8.80 12.33 -11.09
C SER A 332 8.78 11.89 -9.63
N SER A 333 9.87 12.12 -8.86
CA SER A 333 9.97 11.70 -7.46
C SER A 333 8.90 12.33 -6.58
N GLY A 334 8.14 11.49 -5.90
CA GLY A 334 7.04 11.86 -5.00
C GLY A 334 5.69 12.07 -5.69
N TYR A 335 5.65 12.10 -7.02
CA TYR A 335 4.42 12.43 -7.74
C TYR A 335 3.40 11.29 -7.81
N ALA A 336 3.72 10.10 -7.30
CA ALA A 336 2.72 9.05 -7.06
C ALA A 336 1.79 9.36 -5.87
N TRP A 337 2.16 10.32 -5.03
CA TRP A 337 1.48 10.60 -3.77
C TRP A 337 1.15 12.09 -3.62
N TYR A 338 0.08 12.38 -2.87
CA TYR A 338 -0.11 13.69 -2.26
C TYR A 338 0.81 13.82 -1.03
N ASP A 339 1.07 15.05 -0.60
CA ASP A 339 1.92 15.31 0.56
C ASP A 339 1.38 14.72 1.88
N ASP A 340 0.11 14.37 1.93
CA ASP A 340 -0.54 13.68 3.04
C ASP A 340 -0.51 12.14 2.93
N GLY A 341 0.15 11.60 1.91
CA GLY A 341 0.33 10.15 1.70
C GLY A 341 -0.86 9.45 1.05
N ARG A 342 -1.87 10.20 0.55
CA ARG A 342 -2.91 9.62 -0.29
C ARG A 342 -2.37 9.31 -1.69
N PRO A 343 -2.88 8.27 -2.37
CA PRO A 343 -2.54 7.97 -3.74
C PRO A 343 -2.93 9.12 -4.68
N ARG A 344 -2.05 9.46 -5.59
CA ARG A 344 -2.28 10.43 -6.64
C ARG A 344 -2.39 9.72 -7.98
N TYR A 345 -3.60 9.40 -8.40
CA TYR A 345 -3.88 8.51 -9.53
C TYR A 345 -3.47 9.08 -10.88
N VAL A 346 -3.45 10.41 -11.02
CA VAL A 346 -3.14 11.10 -12.26
C VAL A 346 -2.37 12.38 -11.96
N GLN A 347 -1.26 12.60 -12.67
CA GLN A 347 -0.59 13.89 -12.76
C GLN A 347 -1.22 14.68 -13.88
N ARG A 348 -1.42 15.96 -13.65
CA ARG A 348 -1.90 16.90 -14.66
C ARG A 348 -0.75 17.83 -15.02
N VAL A 349 -0.01 17.44 -16.04
CA VAL A 349 1.10 18.24 -16.55
C VAL A 349 0.54 19.25 -17.54
N LYS A 350 0.72 20.53 -17.23
CA LYS A 350 0.31 21.64 -18.04
C LYS A 350 1.53 22.30 -18.68
N ALA A 351 1.50 22.50 -19.97
CA ALA A 351 2.41 23.40 -20.64
C ALA A 351 1.68 24.71 -20.93
N GLU A 352 2.34 25.82 -20.68
CA GLU A 352 1.87 27.18 -20.96
C GLU A 352 2.85 27.86 -21.90
N VAL A 353 2.37 28.40 -23.00
CA VAL A 353 3.17 29.25 -23.89
C VAL A 353 2.97 30.72 -23.52
N GLU A 354 4.05 31.37 -23.20
CA GLU A 354 4.05 32.84 -22.93
C GLU A 354 4.69 33.59 -24.08
N ASP A 355 4.00 34.66 -24.54
CA ASP A 355 4.53 35.72 -25.39
C ASP A 355 4.65 36.98 -24.54
N LYS A 356 5.87 37.56 -24.43
CA LYS A 356 6.16 38.79 -23.65
C LYS A 356 5.62 38.75 -22.21
N GLY A 357 5.74 37.59 -21.55
CA GLY A 357 5.30 37.38 -20.17
C GLY A 357 3.80 37.18 -19.97
N LYS A 358 3.04 37.09 -21.06
CA LYS A 358 1.62 36.73 -21.04
C LYS A 358 1.41 35.35 -21.59
N THR A 359 0.69 34.51 -20.88
CA THR A 359 0.24 33.23 -21.41
C THR A 359 -0.75 33.44 -22.54
N VAL A 360 -0.44 32.90 -23.70
CA VAL A 360 -1.24 33.02 -24.92
C VAL A 360 -1.99 31.75 -25.26
N ASP A 361 -1.43 30.58 -24.87
CA ASP A 361 -2.08 29.29 -25.00
C ASP A 361 -1.58 28.33 -23.92
N ASP A 362 -2.38 27.31 -23.59
CA ASP A 362 -2.01 26.24 -22.68
C ASP A 362 -2.66 24.93 -23.06
N MET A 363 -1.97 23.89 -22.73
CA MET A 363 -2.44 22.50 -22.91
C MET A 363 -2.12 21.69 -21.67
N THR A 364 -3.08 20.86 -21.25
CA THR A 364 -2.90 19.94 -20.12
C THR A 364 -2.98 18.51 -20.61
N ARG A 365 -2.02 17.68 -20.18
CA ARG A 365 -1.99 16.24 -20.42
C ARG A 365 -1.99 15.50 -19.10
N ASN A 366 -2.75 14.43 -19.04
CA ASN A 366 -2.72 13.53 -17.92
C ASN A 366 -1.57 12.53 -18.07
N LEU A 367 -0.88 12.25 -16.98
CA LEU A 367 0.16 11.24 -16.91
C LEU A 367 -0.01 10.46 -15.61
N LYS A 368 -0.09 9.13 -15.70
CA LYS A 368 -0.06 8.27 -14.53
C LYS A 368 1.38 8.20 -13.99
N VAL A 369 1.55 8.42 -12.69
CA VAL A 369 2.80 8.14 -11.97
C VAL A 369 2.49 7.08 -10.93
N ALA A 370 2.92 5.84 -11.18
CA ALA A 370 2.70 4.74 -10.26
C ALA A 370 3.78 4.70 -9.17
N PRO A 371 3.49 4.17 -7.99
CA PRO A 371 4.47 4.04 -6.91
C PRO A 371 5.68 3.19 -7.30
N LYS A 372 6.82 3.46 -6.65
CA LYS A 372 8.01 2.62 -6.75
C LYS A 372 7.70 1.17 -6.40
N PRO A 373 8.35 0.20 -7.05
CA PRO A 373 8.29 -1.20 -6.62
C PRO A 373 8.68 -1.32 -5.14
N LEU A 374 7.89 -2.08 -4.38
CA LEU A 374 8.13 -2.33 -2.97
C LEU A 374 8.75 -3.72 -2.80
N VAL A 375 10.07 -3.78 -2.60
CA VAL A 375 10.79 -5.03 -2.38
C VAL A 375 10.68 -5.42 -0.91
N LEU A 376 10.16 -6.62 -0.64
CA LEU A 376 9.88 -7.12 0.71
C LEU A 376 10.88 -8.23 1.07
N VAL A 377 11.72 -7.97 2.08
CA VAL A 377 12.85 -8.81 2.46
C VAL A 377 12.56 -9.51 3.80
N HIS A 378 12.39 -10.82 3.77
CA HIS A 378 12.13 -11.61 4.97
C HIS A 378 13.41 -11.85 5.81
N GLY A 379 13.24 -12.29 7.04
CA GLY A 379 14.32 -12.55 7.99
C GLY A 379 14.61 -14.03 8.22
N LEU A 380 15.25 -14.30 9.35
CA LEU A 380 15.59 -15.65 9.84
C LEU A 380 14.35 -16.55 9.91
N TRP A 381 14.49 -17.82 9.50
CA TRP A 381 13.45 -18.85 9.54
C TRP A 381 12.14 -18.40 8.89
N SER A 382 12.26 -17.73 7.75
CA SER A 382 11.12 -17.15 7.06
C SER A 382 11.28 -17.27 5.54
N ASN A 383 10.23 -16.92 4.81
CA ASN A 383 10.17 -16.88 3.36
C ASN A 383 9.19 -15.80 2.88
N TRP A 384 8.98 -15.71 1.58
CA TRP A 384 8.13 -14.71 0.94
C TRP A 384 6.67 -14.69 1.45
N LYS A 385 6.11 -15.82 1.93
CA LYS A 385 4.73 -15.91 2.46
C LYS A 385 4.50 -15.06 3.70
N LYS A 386 5.57 -14.65 4.38
CA LYS A 386 5.47 -13.73 5.52
C LYS A 386 4.79 -12.41 5.16
N TRP A 387 4.77 -12.06 3.88
CA TRP A 387 4.25 -10.81 3.35
C TRP A 387 2.84 -10.90 2.73
N GLU A 388 2.14 -12.03 2.82
CA GLU A 388 0.80 -12.22 2.23
C GLU A 388 -0.21 -11.16 2.70
N ALA A 389 -0.18 -10.80 3.99
CA ALA A 389 -1.06 -9.75 4.52
C ALA A 389 -0.84 -8.40 3.81
N TRP A 390 0.41 -8.06 3.50
CA TRP A 390 0.74 -6.80 2.82
C TRP A 390 0.43 -6.83 1.34
N GLN A 391 0.62 -7.95 0.67
CA GLN A 391 0.19 -8.11 -0.72
C GLN A 391 -1.31 -7.86 -0.85
N ASN A 392 -2.11 -8.40 0.08
CA ASN A 392 -3.54 -8.17 0.12
C ASN A 392 -3.89 -6.70 0.37
N ILE A 393 -3.24 -6.03 1.33
CA ILE A 393 -3.47 -4.60 1.60
C ILE A 393 -3.17 -3.76 0.36
N LEU A 394 -2.02 -3.97 -0.29
CA LEU A 394 -1.59 -3.19 -1.44
C LEU A 394 -2.52 -3.37 -2.64
N THR A 395 -3.06 -4.57 -2.85
CA THR A 395 -3.93 -4.89 -3.98
C THR A 395 -5.40 -4.55 -3.72
N THR A 396 -5.90 -4.68 -2.49
CA THR A 396 -7.32 -4.52 -2.16
C THR A 396 -7.66 -3.16 -1.55
N SER A 397 -6.87 -2.72 -0.56
CA SER A 397 -7.17 -1.50 0.19
C SER A 397 -6.60 -0.24 -0.45
N HIS A 398 -5.60 -0.39 -1.29
CA HIS A 398 -4.96 0.72 -1.99
C HIS A 398 -5.10 0.63 -3.49
N SER A 399 -5.99 -0.12 -4.09
CA SER A 399 -6.32 -0.32 -5.53
C SER A 399 -5.51 0.54 -6.54
N TYR A 400 -4.42 1.10 -6.09
CA TYR A 400 -3.48 2.01 -6.71
C TYR A 400 -2.22 1.23 -7.00
N ASP A 401 -2.02 0.72 -8.11
CA ASP A 401 -0.91 0.01 -8.75
C ASP A 401 0.46 -0.03 -7.97
N TRP A 402 0.37 -0.19 -6.65
CA TRP A 402 1.52 -0.31 -5.75
C TRP A 402 1.90 -1.77 -5.63
N LYS A 403 2.85 -2.20 -6.44
CA LYS A 403 3.23 -3.59 -6.55
C LYS A 403 4.31 -3.96 -5.54
N ALA A 404 4.03 -5.01 -4.76
CA ALA A 404 5.00 -5.64 -3.88
C ALA A 404 5.75 -6.75 -4.62
N PHE A 405 7.02 -6.90 -4.24
CA PHE A 405 7.95 -7.91 -4.73
C PHE A 405 8.59 -8.66 -3.54
N PRO A 406 7.89 -9.64 -2.96
CA PRO A 406 8.45 -10.45 -1.88
C PRO A 406 9.57 -11.34 -2.39
N VAL A 407 10.78 -11.18 -1.85
CA VAL A 407 11.96 -11.91 -2.30
C VAL A 407 11.76 -13.42 -2.15
N GLY A 408 11.88 -14.14 -3.26
CA GLY A 408 11.69 -15.59 -3.34
C GLY A 408 10.30 -16.04 -3.77
N GLU A 409 9.31 -15.15 -3.96
CA GLU A 409 8.02 -15.49 -4.56
C GLU A 409 8.19 -15.98 -6.02
N LYS A 410 9.15 -15.41 -6.73
CA LYS A 410 9.63 -15.82 -8.05
C LYS A 410 11.08 -16.29 -7.94
N PRO A 411 11.33 -17.54 -7.51
CA PRO A 411 12.65 -18.01 -7.14
C PRO A 411 13.67 -17.98 -8.27
N GLU A 412 13.24 -18.02 -9.52
CA GLU A 412 14.08 -17.87 -10.71
C GLU A 412 14.78 -16.52 -10.79
N HIS A 413 14.26 -15.50 -10.13
CA HIS A 413 14.84 -14.14 -10.07
C HIS A 413 15.68 -13.88 -8.82
N GLY A 414 15.69 -14.82 -7.87
CA GLY A 414 16.45 -14.74 -6.65
C GLY A 414 15.69 -15.32 -5.45
N ARG A 415 16.37 -16.16 -4.68
CA ARG A 415 15.82 -16.80 -3.49
C ARG A 415 16.83 -16.74 -2.36
N MET A 416 16.49 -16.07 -1.28
CA MET A 416 17.27 -16.11 -0.05
C MET A 416 17.07 -17.45 0.66
N ASN A 417 18.11 -17.93 1.32
CA ASN A 417 18.04 -19.07 2.24
C ASN A 417 18.42 -18.63 3.65
N THR A 418 17.43 -18.36 4.45
CA THR A 418 17.53 -17.99 5.88
C THR A 418 16.94 -19.05 6.81
N GLY A 419 16.72 -20.30 6.29
CA GLY A 419 16.18 -21.43 7.04
C GLY A 419 14.71 -21.75 6.80
N GLU A 420 13.99 -20.96 6.02
CA GLU A 420 12.59 -21.12 5.56
C GLU A 420 11.51 -21.24 6.66
N GLU A 421 11.72 -22.07 7.68
CA GLU A 421 10.77 -22.31 8.78
C GLU A 421 11.46 -22.24 10.14
N VAL A 422 10.70 -21.81 11.16
CA VAL A 422 11.17 -21.78 12.55
C VAL A 422 11.66 -23.16 12.99
N GLY A 423 12.87 -23.21 13.52
CA GLY A 423 13.51 -24.45 14.00
C GLY A 423 14.09 -25.34 12.91
N ASN A 424 14.10 -24.91 11.65
CA ASN A 424 14.86 -25.61 10.61
C ASN A 424 16.36 -25.34 10.80
N THR A 425 17.12 -26.41 11.07
CA THR A 425 18.57 -26.35 11.35
C THR A 425 19.40 -26.82 10.16
N GLY A 426 18.84 -26.85 8.97
CA GLY A 426 19.58 -27.09 7.73
C GLY A 426 20.53 -25.95 7.37
N PRO A 427 21.43 -26.17 6.39
CA PRO A 427 22.38 -25.15 5.95
C PRO A 427 21.65 -23.89 5.45
N THR A 428 22.19 -22.72 5.81
CA THR A 428 21.70 -21.41 5.37
C THR A 428 22.77 -20.64 4.63
N ASN A 429 22.36 -19.66 3.84
CA ASN A 429 23.28 -18.72 3.21
C ASN A 429 23.77 -17.69 4.24
N THR A 430 24.96 -17.14 3.97
CA THR A 430 25.47 -15.94 4.65
C THR A 430 24.65 -14.70 4.29
N ILE A 431 24.79 -13.63 5.09
CA ILE A 431 24.24 -12.29 4.76
C ILE A 431 24.69 -11.84 3.37
N ALA A 432 25.97 -12.07 3.03
CA ALA A 432 26.51 -11.67 1.73
C ALA A 432 25.88 -12.45 0.56
N GLN A 433 25.72 -13.76 0.68
CA GLN A 433 25.08 -14.59 -0.33
C GLN A 433 23.60 -14.25 -0.50
N ASN A 434 22.91 -13.97 0.60
CA ASN A 434 21.50 -13.54 0.55
C ASN A 434 21.38 -12.13 -0.05
N ALA A 435 22.34 -11.24 0.17
CA ALA A 435 22.39 -9.91 -0.45
C ALA A 435 22.55 -9.98 -1.98
N ASP A 436 23.32 -10.96 -2.49
CA ASP A 436 23.40 -11.24 -3.94
C ASP A 436 22.03 -11.67 -4.52
N GLN A 437 21.32 -12.55 -3.82
CA GLN A 437 19.97 -12.95 -4.22
C GLN A 437 18.98 -11.77 -4.18
N LEU A 438 19.07 -10.90 -3.18
CA LEU A 438 18.30 -9.68 -3.10
C LEU A 438 18.57 -8.76 -4.28
N GLY A 439 19.82 -8.59 -4.69
CA GLY A 439 20.22 -7.76 -5.82
C GLY A 439 19.55 -8.20 -7.13
N ARG A 440 19.54 -9.51 -7.40
CA ARG A 440 18.86 -10.09 -8.56
C ARG A 440 17.34 -9.83 -8.51
N TYR A 441 16.77 -9.92 -7.33
CA TYR A 441 15.33 -9.68 -7.16
C TYR A 441 14.94 -8.21 -7.32
N ILE A 442 15.81 -7.28 -6.89
CA ILE A 442 15.65 -5.85 -7.15
C ILE A 442 15.67 -5.59 -8.66
N GLU A 443 16.64 -6.15 -9.39
CA GLU A 443 16.72 -6.00 -10.84
C GLU A 443 15.47 -6.55 -11.55
N TYR A 444 14.94 -7.68 -11.08
CA TYR A 444 13.66 -8.22 -11.56
C TYR A 444 12.53 -7.21 -11.34
N ALA A 445 12.38 -6.67 -10.13
CA ALA A 445 11.33 -5.69 -9.82
C ALA A 445 11.43 -4.42 -10.68
N GLN A 446 12.66 -3.96 -10.94
CA GLN A 446 12.92 -2.81 -11.80
C GLN A 446 12.57 -3.08 -13.27
N LYS A 447 12.92 -4.25 -13.80
CA LYS A 447 12.58 -4.66 -15.17
C LYS A 447 11.06 -4.84 -15.36
N ASP A 448 10.40 -5.46 -14.38
CA ASP A 448 8.95 -5.69 -14.41
C ASP A 448 8.16 -4.38 -14.46
N ARG A 449 8.64 -3.34 -13.79
CA ARG A 449 7.94 -2.06 -13.67
C ARG A 449 8.51 -0.94 -14.53
N ASN A 450 9.61 -1.14 -15.23
CA ASN A 450 10.41 -0.06 -15.82
C ASN A 450 10.78 1.00 -14.77
N ALA A 451 11.25 0.59 -13.60
CA ALA A 451 11.57 1.46 -12.47
C ALA A 451 13.07 1.62 -12.29
N TRP A 452 13.56 2.83 -12.17
CA TRP A 452 14.97 3.10 -11.87
C TRP A 452 15.24 3.04 -10.36
N HIS A 453 14.23 3.27 -9.54
CA HIS A 453 14.33 3.30 -8.09
C HIS A 453 13.30 2.37 -7.45
N VAL A 454 13.67 1.77 -6.31
CA VAL A 454 12.80 0.89 -5.50
C VAL A 454 12.81 1.35 -4.04
N ASP A 455 11.78 0.96 -3.30
CA ASP A 455 11.80 1.01 -1.84
C ASP A 455 11.93 -0.40 -1.27
N ILE A 456 12.66 -0.55 -0.15
CA ILE A 456 12.83 -1.83 0.54
C ILE A 456 12.15 -1.75 1.91
N VAL A 457 11.35 -2.77 2.22
CA VAL A 457 10.95 -3.07 3.59
C VAL A 457 11.55 -4.40 3.99
N ALA A 458 12.30 -4.40 5.06
CA ALA A 458 13.06 -5.55 5.51
C ALA A 458 12.70 -5.94 6.94
N HIS A 459 12.38 -7.21 7.16
CA HIS A 459 12.04 -7.75 8.46
C HIS A 459 13.25 -8.47 9.06
N SER A 460 13.54 -8.21 10.35
CA SER A 460 14.52 -8.95 11.14
C SER A 460 15.91 -8.98 10.44
N MET A 461 16.51 -10.15 10.25
CA MET A 461 17.79 -10.35 9.53
C MET A 461 17.80 -9.72 8.13
N GLY A 462 16.63 -9.62 7.48
CA GLY A 462 16.49 -9.00 6.16
C GLY A 462 17.03 -7.57 6.10
N GLY A 463 16.99 -6.82 7.22
CA GLY A 463 17.59 -5.48 7.32
C GLY A 463 19.10 -5.50 7.19
N LEU A 464 19.79 -6.46 7.79
CA LEU A 464 21.25 -6.63 7.64
C LEU A 464 21.62 -7.05 6.21
N ILE A 465 20.81 -7.95 5.61
CA ILE A 465 20.98 -8.36 4.21
C ILE A 465 20.85 -7.13 3.29
N SER A 466 19.83 -6.29 3.51
CA SER A 466 19.60 -5.06 2.73
C SER A 466 20.73 -4.03 2.93
N ARG A 467 21.22 -3.86 4.16
CA ARG A 467 22.37 -3.00 4.44
C ARG A 467 23.65 -3.48 3.72
N ARG A 468 23.88 -4.80 3.69
CA ARG A 468 24.99 -5.39 2.94
C ARG A 468 24.87 -5.12 1.45
N TYR A 469 23.68 -5.30 0.89
CA TYR A 469 23.43 -4.99 -0.51
C TYR A 469 23.73 -3.53 -0.84
N ILE A 470 23.17 -2.60 -0.06
CA ILE A 470 23.35 -1.16 -0.26
C ILE A 470 24.83 -0.77 -0.22
N HIS A 471 25.56 -1.23 0.81
CA HIS A 471 26.97 -0.92 0.95
C HIS A 471 27.83 -1.47 -0.20
N ALA A 472 27.70 -2.75 -0.51
CA ALA A 472 28.66 -3.47 -1.34
C ALA A 472 28.28 -3.62 -2.80
N MET A 473 26.97 -3.67 -3.10
CA MET A 473 26.49 -4.12 -4.41
C MET A 473 25.64 -3.09 -5.15
N MET A 474 24.98 -2.17 -4.43
CA MET A 474 24.09 -1.20 -5.04
C MET A 474 24.83 -0.32 -6.05
N PRO A 475 24.36 -0.28 -7.33
CA PRO A 475 24.95 0.54 -8.37
C PRO A 475 24.71 2.03 -8.14
N SER A 476 25.51 2.86 -8.80
CA SER A 476 25.29 4.29 -8.92
C SER A 476 24.62 4.60 -10.27
N TYR A 477 23.63 5.47 -10.28
CA TYR A 477 22.91 5.88 -11.47
C TYR A 477 23.32 7.28 -11.94
N ALA A 478 23.11 7.56 -13.22
CA ALA A 478 23.50 8.82 -13.84
C ALA A 478 22.68 10.03 -13.37
N ASP A 479 21.49 9.79 -12.81
CA ASP A 479 20.67 10.84 -12.17
C ASP A 479 21.17 11.26 -10.78
N GLY A 480 22.18 10.59 -10.26
CA GLY A 480 22.76 10.85 -8.94
C GLY A 480 21.91 10.36 -7.75
N LYS A 481 20.78 9.69 -8.01
CA LYS A 481 19.92 9.13 -6.97
C LYS A 481 20.24 7.66 -6.68
N PRO A 482 20.03 7.18 -5.44
CA PRO A 482 20.27 5.79 -5.11
C PRO A 482 19.24 4.87 -5.77
N GLN A 483 19.66 3.68 -6.20
CA GLN A 483 18.74 2.65 -6.71
C GLN A 483 17.66 2.28 -5.66
N VAL A 484 18.06 2.10 -4.40
CA VAL A 484 17.16 1.95 -3.27
C VAL A 484 16.92 3.33 -2.68
N ALA A 485 15.72 3.88 -2.81
CA ALA A 485 15.40 5.20 -2.27
C ALA A 485 15.28 5.16 -0.74
N ARG A 486 14.61 4.14 -0.20
CA ARG A 486 14.38 3.96 1.24
C ARG A 486 14.54 2.53 1.68
N LEU A 487 15.12 2.35 2.86
CA LEU A 487 15.17 1.09 3.60
C LEU A 487 14.41 1.25 4.92
N VAL A 488 13.24 0.63 5.01
CA VAL A 488 12.44 0.57 6.23
C VAL A 488 12.65 -0.79 6.90
N MET A 489 13.23 -0.78 8.08
CA MET A 489 13.56 -2.00 8.84
C MET A 489 12.54 -2.26 9.93
N LEU A 490 12.14 -3.51 10.10
CA LEU A 490 11.17 -3.97 11.10
C LEU A 490 11.86 -5.00 12.01
N GLY A 491 12.14 -4.63 13.25
CA GLY A 491 12.80 -5.51 14.23
C GLY A 491 14.17 -6.01 13.79
N THR A 492 14.95 -5.21 13.05
CA THR A 492 16.29 -5.61 12.59
C THR A 492 17.30 -5.56 13.72
N PRO A 493 18.09 -6.63 13.95
CA PRO A 493 19.12 -6.66 14.98
C PRO A 493 20.39 -5.88 14.53
N ASN A 494 20.32 -4.54 14.51
CA ASN A 494 21.40 -3.68 14.04
C ASN A 494 22.67 -3.71 14.93
N ARG A 495 22.59 -4.27 16.15
CA ARG A 495 23.73 -4.64 17.03
C ARG A 495 23.74 -6.12 17.37
N GLY A 496 23.05 -6.95 16.57
CA GLY A 496 22.93 -8.39 16.84
C GLY A 496 21.82 -8.74 17.83
N SER A 497 21.73 -10.02 18.11
CA SER A 497 20.77 -10.63 19.03
C SER A 497 21.46 -11.61 19.97
N ARG A 498 21.33 -11.42 21.28
CA ARG A 498 21.81 -12.39 22.27
C ARG A 498 21.13 -13.76 22.17
N CYS A 499 19.89 -13.80 21.64
CA CYS A 499 19.20 -15.05 21.32
C CYS A 499 20.00 -15.88 20.30
N ALA A 500 20.69 -15.24 19.38
CA ALA A 500 21.50 -15.92 18.37
C ALA A 500 22.71 -16.63 19.00
N ASP A 501 23.35 -16.05 20.02
CA ASP A 501 24.42 -16.74 20.78
C ASP A 501 23.88 -18.01 21.46
N LEU A 502 22.77 -17.88 22.17
CA LEU A 502 22.18 -18.99 22.96
C LEU A 502 21.71 -20.17 22.10
N VAL A 503 21.37 -19.94 20.83
CA VAL A 503 20.86 -20.99 19.92
C VAL A 503 21.94 -21.52 18.97
N SER A 504 22.82 -20.66 18.48
CA SER A 504 23.86 -21.08 17.54
C SER A 504 24.93 -21.94 18.19
N VAL A 505 25.28 -21.68 19.45
CA VAL A 505 26.30 -22.47 20.17
C VAL A 505 25.89 -23.97 20.32
N PRO A 506 24.67 -24.31 20.75
CA PRO A 506 24.23 -25.72 20.78
C PRO A 506 24.29 -26.39 19.41
N LEU A 507 23.91 -25.67 18.34
CA LEU A 507 23.95 -26.19 16.97
C LEU A 507 25.39 -26.43 16.51
N ASP A 508 26.31 -25.53 16.85
CA ASP A 508 27.73 -25.68 16.54
C ASP A 508 28.30 -26.92 17.23
N ILE A 509 27.98 -27.13 18.51
CA ILE A 509 28.40 -28.32 19.29
C ILE A 509 27.79 -29.61 18.69
N ALA A 510 26.56 -29.56 18.22
CA ALA A 510 25.88 -30.67 17.56
C ALA A 510 26.41 -30.95 16.13
N GLY A 511 27.40 -30.17 15.63
CA GLY A 511 27.96 -30.32 14.29
C GLY A 511 27.01 -29.85 13.17
N ARG A 512 26.07 -29.00 13.49
CA ARG A 512 25.02 -28.48 12.58
C ARG A 512 25.05 -26.95 12.53
N PRO A 513 26.16 -26.33 12.10
CA PRO A 513 26.26 -24.88 12.07
C PRO A 513 25.25 -24.25 11.11
N MET A 514 24.61 -23.20 11.58
CA MET A 514 23.66 -22.41 10.82
C MET A 514 24.21 -20.98 10.65
N GLU A 515 24.69 -20.66 9.45
CA GLU A 515 25.38 -19.37 9.19
C GLU A 515 24.48 -18.16 9.48
N ALA A 516 23.18 -18.24 9.12
CA ALA A 516 22.24 -17.18 9.43
C ALA A 516 22.16 -16.83 10.93
N LEU A 517 22.26 -17.84 11.82
CA LEU A 517 22.28 -17.60 13.27
C LEU A 517 23.64 -17.08 13.75
N ARG A 518 24.73 -17.62 13.21
CA ARG A 518 26.09 -17.17 13.56
C ARG A 518 26.30 -15.70 13.26
N GLU A 519 25.82 -15.23 12.08
CA GLU A 519 25.94 -13.84 11.65
C GLU A 519 25.02 -12.87 12.41
N LEU A 520 24.04 -13.37 13.17
CA LEU A 520 23.18 -12.56 14.06
C LEU A 520 23.75 -12.38 15.47
N ARG A 521 24.85 -13.06 15.82
CA ARG A 521 25.53 -12.87 17.12
C ARG A 521 26.00 -11.42 17.26
N PRO A 522 25.95 -10.81 18.45
CA PRO A 522 26.43 -9.44 18.66
C PRO A 522 27.85 -9.20 18.13
N SER A 523 28.78 -10.09 18.43
CA SER A 523 30.17 -9.99 17.96
C SER A 523 30.32 -10.10 16.42
N ALA A 524 29.45 -10.87 15.76
CA ALA A 524 29.43 -10.94 14.30
C ALA A 524 28.84 -9.68 13.66
N VAL A 525 27.74 -9.15 14.23
CA VAL A 525 27.13 -7.91 13.75
C VAL A 525 28.03 -6.70 14.00
N GLU A 526 28.80 -6.68 15.06
CA GLU A 526 29.81 -5.64 15.29
C GLU A 526 30.85 -5.62 14.14
N LYS A 527 31.40 -6.78 13.77
CA LYS A 527 32.29 -6.91 12.61
C LYS A 527 31.60 -6.52 11.30
N PHE A 528 30.34 -6.92 11.15
CA PHE A 528 29.50 -6.52 10.02
C PHE A 528 29.36 -4.99 9.96
N ASN A 529 29.08 -4.33 11.08
CA ASN A 529 28.93 -2.88 11.18
C ASN A 529 30.22 -2.12 10.86
N ALA A 530 31.36 -2.65 11.27
CA ALA A 530 32.67 -2.07 10.96
C ALA A 530 32.96 -2.04 9.44
N ILE A 531 32.38 -2.97 8.68
CA ILE A 531 32.58 -3.09 7.23
C ILE A 531 31.49 -2.37 6.47
N ASN A 532 30.22 -2.54 6.84
CA ASN A 532 29.05 -2.10 6.07
C ASN A 532 28.58 -0.71 6.50
N THR A 533 29.39 0.30 6.25
CA THR A 533 29.21 1.67 6.74
C THR A 533 28.48 2.61 5.78
N GLU A 534 28.48 2.32 4.46
CA GLU A 534 27.96 3.21 3.44
C GLU A 534 26.44 3.07 3.27
N ARG A 535 25.71 4.19 3.33
CA ARG A 535 24.27 4.26 3.01
C ARG A 535 24.00 4.69 1.57
N LYS A 536 24.99 5.27 0.89
CA LYS A 536 24.94 5.71 -0.52
C LYS A 536 23.68 6.56 -0.84
N GLY A 537 23.27 7.43 0.08
CA GLY A 537 22.09 8.29 -0.10
C GLY A 537 20.74 7.64 0.24
N VAL A 538 20.71 6.38 0.66
CA VAL A 538 19.47 5.69 1.07
C VAL A 538 18.99 6.20 2.43
N GLU A 539 17.71 6.54 2.53
CA GLU A 539 17.07 6.89 3.80
C GLU A 539 16.77 5.62 4.61
N PHE A 540 17.25 5.56 5.86
CA PHE A 540 17.03 4.43 6.77
C PHE A 540 16.01 4.80 7.84
N SER A 541 15.04 3.90 8.05
CA SER A 541 14.07 3.98 9.14
C SER A 541 13.99 2.64 9.85
N VAL A 542 13.67 2.61 11.14
CA VAL A 542 13.50 1.37 11.89
C VAL A 542 12.33 1.40 12.84
N LEU A 543 11.54 0.34 12.85
CA LEU A 543 10.52 0.03 13.84
C LEU A 543 11.02 -1.05 14.77
N ALA A 544 11.10 -0.77 16.07
CA ALA A 544 11.45 -1.73 17.11
C ALA A 544 10.19 -2.25 17.82
N GLY A 545 10.11 -3.55 18.07
CA GLY A 545 9.12 -4.11 18.98
C GLY A 545 9.60 -4.06 20.44
N ASN A 546 8.68 -3.85 21.39
CA ASN A 546 9.03 -3.67 22.80
C ASN A 546 8.05 -4.30 23.82
N PRO A 547 7.28 -5.35 23.50
CA PRO A 547 6.25 -5.88 24.41
C PRO A 547 6.84 -6.56 25.64
N LEU A 548 8.06 -7.10 25.53
CA LEU A 548 8.69 -7.89 26.57
C LEU A 548 9.72 -7.08 27.34
N PRO A 549 9.68 -7.11 28.69
CA PRO A 549 10.67 -6.42 29.53
C PRO A 549 12.03 -7.15 29.56
N THR A 550 12.04 -8.46 29.33
CA THR A 550 13.22 -9.32 29.39
C THR A 550 13.20 -10.37 28.28
N GLY A 551 14.36 -10.88 27.89
CA GLY A 551 14.46 -11.98 26.93
C GLY A 551 15.92 -12.31 26.58
N CYS A 552 16.25 -13.58 26.38
CA CYS A 552 17.56 -14.06 25.92
C CYS A 552 18.76 -13.42 26.65
N ASN A 553 18.79 -13.51 27.97
CA ASN A 553 19.83 -12.91 28.81
C ASN A 553 19.93 -11.37 28.69
N SER A 554 18.79 -10.69 28.50
CA SER A 554 18.71 -9.25 28.48
C SER A 554 17.55 -8.78 29.39
N LEU A 555 17.84 -7.78 30.23
CA LEU A 555 16.85 -7.07 31.05
C LEU A 555 16.27 -5.84 30.30
N SER A 556 16.58 -5.69 29.02
CA SER A 556 16.10 -4.60 28.19
C SER A 556 14.82 -4.96 27.44
N ARG A 557 13.95 -3.99 27.23
CA ARG A 557 12.74 -4.17 26.40
C ARG A 557 13.10 -4.70 25.03
N ASN A 558 12.32 -5.66 24.56
CA ASN A 558 12.59 -6.38 23.32
C ASN A 558 11.31 -6.93 22.68
N ASP A 559 11.45 -7.44 21.47
CA ASP A 559 10.39 -8.06 20.68
C ASP A 559 10.41 -9.61 20.69
N GLY A 560 11.11 -10.21 21.67
CA GLY A 560 11.33 -11.65 21.77
C GLY A 560 12.60 -12.14 21.04
N LEU A 561 13.25 -11.28 20.26
CA LEU A 561 14.49 -11.60 19.53
C LEU A 561 15.51 -10.45 19.64
N VAL A 562 15.07 -9.23 19.47
CA VAL A 562 15.90 -8.03 19.32
C VAL A 562 15.54 -7.01 20.38
N THR A 563 16.53 -6.49 21.08
CA THR A 563 16.31 -5.38 22.02
C THR A 563 16.05 -4.08 21.25
N VAL A 564 15.28 -3.18 21.87
CA VAL A 564 15.03 -1.85 21.30
C VAL A 564 16.34 -1.14 20.97
N SER A 565 17.32 -1.18 21.87
CA SER A 565 18.64 -0.56 21.66
C SER A 565 19.43 -1.17 20.50
N SER A 566 19.30 -2.47 20.26
CA SER A 566 19.88 -3.12 19.09
C SER A 566 19.17 -2.69 17.80
N ALA A 567 17.84 -2.68 17.79
CA ALA A 567 17.07 -2.33 16.60
C ALA A 567 17.30 -0.88 16.18
N THR A 568 17.26 0.07 17.12
CA THR A 568 17.32 1.51 16.84
C THR A 568 18.75 2.06 16.69
N TRP A 569 19.76 1.24 16.89
CA TRP A 569 21.15 1.66 16.91
C TRP A 569 21.56 2.46 15.66
N MET A 570 22.06 3.68 15.87
CA MET A 570 22.55 4.60 14.83
C MET A 570 21.52 5.00 13.75
N ILE A 571 20.23 4.82 14.03
CA ILE A 571 19.15 5.20 13.11
C ILE A 571 18.26 6.22 13.78
N GLU A 572 18.29 7.46 13.27
CA GLU A 572 17.57 8.59 13.82
C GLU A 572 16.06 8.47 13.63
N ASP A 573 15.62 8.06 12.42
CA ASP A 573 14.20 7.82 12.15
C ASP A 573 13.80 6.44 12.69
N ASN A 574 13.37 6.42 13.94
CA ASN A 574 12.94 5.21 14.60
C ASN A 574 11.62 5.40 15.37
N ALA A 575 10.93 4.29 15.59
CA ALA A 575 9.74 4.21 16.42
C ALA A 575 9.69 2.85 17.15
N GLN A 576 8.76 2.74 18.11
CA GLN A 576 8.53 1.52 18.86
C GLN A 576 7.05 1.16 18.83
N MET A 577 6.76 -0.15 18.77
CA MET A 577 5.43 -0.71 18.93
C MET A 577 5.45 -1.87 19.91
N SER A 578 4.35 -2.05 20.67
CA SER A 578 4.22 -3.16 21.61
C SER A 578 3.84 -4.46 20.86
N LEU A 579 4.74 -4.92 19.98
CA LEU A 579 4.57 -6.08 19.12
C LEU A 579 5.80 -6.98 19.18
N LEU A 580 5.56 -8.28 19.12
CA LEU A 580 6.62 -9.29 18.94
C LEU A 580 7.26 -9.14 17.56
N ASN A 581 8.51 -9.59 17.42
CA ASN A 581 9.23 -9.59 16.14
C ASN A 581 8.40 -10.21 15.00
N THR A 582 7.76 -11.33 15.27
CA THR A 582 6.91 -12.04 14.29
C THR A 582 5.66 -11.26 13.86
N ALA A 583 5.20 -10.31 14.66
CA ALA A 583 3.99 -9.51 14.39
C ALA A 583 4.30 -8.16 13.70
N LEU A 584 5.56 -7.78 13.56
CA LEU A 584 5.95 -6.54 12.91
C LEU A 584 5.66 -6.50 11.39
N THR A 585 5.28 -7.63 10.81
CA THR A 585 4.83 -7.74 9.40
C THR A 585 3.31 -7.78 9.24
N GLU A 586 2.56 -7.47 10.29
CA GLU A 586 1.11 -7.34 10.23
C GLU A 586 0.67 -5.97 9.67
N THR A 587 -0.64 -5.77 9.56
CA THR A 587 -1.23 -4.58 8.93
C THR A 587 -1.00 -3.28 9.70
N GLY A 588 -0.95 -3.33 11.04
CA GLY A 588 -0.71 -2.17 11.90
C GLY A 588 0.62 -1.47 11.60
N PRO A 589 1.76 -2.19 11.67
CA PRO A 589 3.08 -1.64 11.30
C PRO A 589 3.14 -1.04 9.89
N PHE A 590 2.45 -1.66 8.93
CA PHE A 590 2.35 -1.08 7.59
C PHE A 590 1.69 0.29 7.61
N SER A 591 0.50 0.39 8.20
CA SER A 591 -0.32 1.61 8.17
C SER A 591 0.28 2.74 8.99
N GLU A 592 0.82 2.44 10.17
CA GLU A 592 1.25 3.44 11.14
C GLU A 592 2.72 3.86 10.96
N PHE A 593 3.57 2.97 10.46
CA PHE A 593 5.00 3.23 10.36
C PHE A 593 5.52 3.26 8.93
N VAL A 594 5.23 2.22 8.13
CA VAL A 594 5.84 2.03 6.82
C VAL A 594 5.24 2.98 5.78
N LYS A 595 3.91 2.96 5.62
CA LYS A 595 3.23 3.77 4.62
C LYS A 595 3.55 5.27 4.74
N PRO A 596 3.55 5.91 5.93
CA PRO A 596 3.89 7.33 6.07
C PRO A 596 5.32 7.69 5.63
N ARG A 597 6.21 6.70 5.53
CA ARG A 597 7.61 6.88 5.11
C ARG A 597 7.82 6.62 3.63
N LEU A 598 6.96 5.83 3.02
CA LEU A 598 7.05 5.49 1.60
C LEU A 598 6.10 6.32 0.73
N ALA A 599 4.89 6.58 1.20
CA ALA A 599 3.88 7.38 0.51
C ALA A 599 4.09 8.87 0.80
N ILE A 600 5.11 9.46 0.21
CA ILE A 600 5.51 10.87 0.42
C ILE A 600 5.36 11.62 -0.88
N GLY A 601 4.59 12.71 -0.87
CA GLY A 601 4.38 13.59 -2.00
C GLY A 601 5.61 14.47 -2.33
N PRO A 602 5.58 15.23 -3.43
CA PRO A 602 6.75 15.95 -3.95
C PRO A 602 7.22 17.10 -3.04
N SER A 603 6.32 17.67 -2.22
CA SER A 603 6.68 18.68 -1.22
C SER A 603 6.86 18.08 0.19
N GLY A 604 6.64 16.76 0.33
CA GLY A 604 6.66 16.06 1.59
C GLY A 604 8.04 16.04 2.22
N ARG A 605 8.10 15.70 3.50
CA ARG A 605 9.27 15.76 4.38
C ARG A 605 10.57 15.57 3.62
N LYS A 606 11.28 16.66 3.38
CA LYS A 606 12.72 16.58 3.32
C LYS A 606 13.14 16.18 4.75
N THR A 607 13.15 14.89 5.03
CA THR A 607 14.06 14.42 6.05
C THR A 607 15.36 15.06 5.64
N THR A 608 15.96 15.83 6.52
CA THR A 608 17.33 16.28 6.34
C THR A 608 18.12 15.01 6.10
N SER A 609 18.16 14.59 4.82
CA SER A 609 19.05 13.57 4.35
C SER A 609 20.40 14.15 4.66
N THR A 610 20.95 13.71 5.73
CA THR A 610 22.37 13.83 5.92
C THR A 610 22.94 13.05 4.73
N THR A 611 23.31 13.82 3.72
CA THR A 611 24.23 13.46 2.67
C THR A 611 25.11 12.32 3.16
N ALA A 612 24.96 11.12 2.52
CA ALA A 612 25.88 9.98 2.66
C ALA A 612 26.55 9.91 4.05
N ALA A 613 25.74 9.88 5.11
CA ALA A 613 26.30 9.65 6.42
C ALA A 613 26.87 8.24 6.39
N ARG A 614 28.21 8.15 6.32
CA ARG A 614 28.88 6.95 6.83
C ARG A 614 28.18 6.64 8.14
N LEU A 615 27.84 5.39 8.37
CA LEU A 615 27.62 4.90 9.73
C LEU A 615 28.94 5.19 10.45
N MET A 616 29.08 6.41 11.01
CA MET A 616 30.24 6.70 11.79
C MET A 616 30.11 5.87 13.06
N ILE A 617 31.03 4.96 13.25
CA ILE A 617 31.32 4.42 14.57
C ILE A 617 31.92 5.60 15.34
N VAL A 618 31.05 6.49 15.82
CA VAL A 618 31.45 7.56 16.72
C VAL A 618 31.46 6.94 18.11
N GLY A 619 32.61 6.84 18.68
CA GLY A 619 32.82 6.46 20.06
C GLY A 619 32.76 4.95 20.30
N ALA A 620 33.80 4.27 19.93
CA ALA A 620 34.11 2.95 20.49
C ALA A 620 34.36 2.98 22.02
N ASP A 621 34.24 4.17 22.62
CA ASP A 621 34.70 4.37 24.03
C ASP A 621 33.57 4.26 25.06
N GLU A 622 32.30 4.13 24.71
CA GLU A 622 31.19 4.02 25.69
C GLU A 622 30.24 2.84 25.50
N ALA A 623 30.37 2.04 24.46
CA ALA A 623 29.62 0.79 24.38
C ALA A 623 30.49 -0.32 24.93
N ALA A 624 30.20 -0.78 26.15
CA ALA A 624 30.74 -2.04 26.66
C ALA A 624 30.71 -3.05 25.52
N GLU A 625 31.86 -3.73 25.27
CA GLU A 625 31.95 -4.80 24.29
C GLU A 625 30.72 -5.70 24.45
N PRO A 626 30.04 -6.10 23.37
CA PRO A 626 28.90 -6.98 23.46
C PRO A 626 29.40 -8.26 24.10
N GLU A 627 29.00 -8.48 25.35
CA GLU A 627 29.41 -9.64 26.14
C GLU A 627 28.93 -10.90 25.42
N GLN A 628 29.86 -11.74 24.99
CA GLN A 628 29.53 -13.00 24.34
C GLN A 628 28.89 -13.90 25.38
N VAL A 629 27.62 -14.27 25.16
CA VAL A 629 26.88 -15.12 26.07
C VAL A 629 27.21 -16.58 25.75
N SER A 630 27.91 -17.25 26.67
CA SER A 630 28.08 -18.70 26.64
C SER A 630 26.97 -19.36 27.45
N PRO A 631 26.22 -20.33 26.90
CA PRO A 631 25.20 -21.03 27.67
C PRO A 631 25.82 -21.88 28.76
N ASP A 632 25.21 -21.90 29.94
CA ASP A 632 25.62 -22.81 31.06
C ASP A 632 25.35 -24.26 30.76
N PHE A 633 24.26 -24.50 30.04
CA PHE A 633 23.84 -25.79 29.53
C PHE A 633 23.14 -25.66 28.22
N SER A 634 23.33 -26.59 27.30
CA SER A 634 22.65 -26.55 26.00
C SER A 634 22.36 -27.98 25.51
N LEU A 635 21.27 -28.13 24.77
CA LEU A 635 20.82 -29.41 24.23
C LEU A 635 19.99 -29.22 22.94
N VAL A 636 20.23 -30.10 21.98
CA VAL A 636 19.38 -30.26 20.78
C VAL A 636 18.74 -31.65 20.87
N MET A 637 17.41 -31.71 20.75
CA MET A 637 16.68 -32.96 20.82
C MET A 637 15.45 -32.96 19.91
N THR A 638 14.98 -34.16 19.61
CA THR A 638 13.76 -34.40 18.85
C THR A 638 12.69 -35.00 19.76
N LEU A 639 11.46 -34.52 19.61
CA LEU A 639 10.27 -35.03 20.31
C LEU A 639 9.32 -35.64 19.29
N ALA A 640 9.02 -36.93 19.42
CA ALA A 640 8.01 -37.60 18.62
C ALA A 640 6.61 -36.99 18.83
N PRO A 641 5.65 -37.19 17.91
CA PRO A 641 4.28 -36.73 18.06
C PRO A 641 3.68 -37.13 19.41
N GLY A 642 3.08 -36.16 20.12
CA GLY A 642 2.46 -36.38 21.43
C GLY A 642 3.41 -36.73 22.60
N ALA A 643 4.71 -36.83 22.34
CA ALA A 643 5.68 -37.22 23.35
C ALA A 643 5.90 -36.15 24.42
N THR A 644 6.06 -36.62 25.65
CA THR A 644 6.52 -35.82 26.79
C THR A 644 7.90 -36.26 27.20
N LYS A 645 8.84 -35.33 27.38
CA LYS A 645 10.22 -35.63 27.80
C LYS A 645 10.63 -34.71 28.93
N GLN A 646 11.28 -35.27 29.93
CA GLN A 646 11.90 -34.53 31.02
C GLN A 646 13.41 -34.38 30.77
N VAL A 647 13.93 -33.22 31.02
CA VAL A 647 15.34 -32.86 30.89
C VAL A 647 15.80 -32.30 32.22
N SER A 648 16.88 -32.86 32.76
CA SER A 648 17.54 -32.31 33.95
C SER A 648 18.37 -31.11 33.57
N ILE A 649 18.10 -29.96 34.18
CA ILE A 649 18.76 -28.69 33.94
C ILE A 649 19.66 -28.37 35.12
N PRO A 650 20.98 -28.38 34.95
CA PRO A 650 21.92 -28.04 36.01
C PRO A 650 21.95 -26.54 36.24
N VAL A 651 21.52 -26.06 37.40
CA VAL A 651 21.69 -24.69 37.86
C VAL A 651 22.97 -24.56 38.67
N LYS A 652 24.02 -24.00 38.06
CA LYS A 652 25.38 -24.00 38.62
C LYS A 652 25.64 -22.88 39.62
N GLU A 653 25.00 -21.74 39.44
CA GLU A 653 25.22 -20.55 40.26
C GLU A 653 23.91 -20.05 40.87
N ALA A 654 23.99 -19.49 42.06
CA ALA A 654 22.90 -18.78 42.67
C ALA A 654 22.81 -17.37 42.05
N GLY A 655 21.67 -17.01 41.49
CA GLY A 655 21.48 -15.75 40.80
C GLY A 655 20.17 -15.71 40.02
N ASN A 656 20.07 -14.81 39.06
CA ASN A 656 18.99 -14.80 38.07
C ASN A 656 19.24 -15.93 37.08
N PHE A 657 18.21 -16.71 36.80
CA PHE A 657 18.27 -17.83 35.88
C PHE A 657 17.31 -17.68 34.73
N GLY A 658 17.75 -18.03 33.55
CA GLY A 658 16.90 -18.05 32.34
C GLY A 658 17.15 -19.29 31.51
N LEU A 659 16.10 -19.72 30.84
CA LEU A 659 16.14 -20.79 29.85
C LEU A 659 15.51 -20.29 28.56
N THR A 660 16.23 -20.39 27.46
CA THR A 660 15.75 -20.03 26.12
C THR A 660 15.66 -21.30 25.28
N PHE A 661 14.55 -21.47 24.58
CA PHE A 661 14.39 -22.58 23.65
C PHE A 661 13.72 -22.15 22.36
N VAL A 662 14.07 -22.84 21.28
CA VAL A 662 13.45 -22.73 19.97
C VAL A 662 12.66 -24.00 19.72
N ALA A 663 11.37 -23.85 19.49
CA ALA A 663 10.49 -24.94 19.09
C ALA A 663 9.27 -24.36 18.37
N LYS A 664 8.61 -25.15 17.53
CA LYS A 664 7.34 -24.74 16.94
C LYS A 664 6.29 -24.49 18.02
N HIS A 665 5.31 -23.64 17.73
CA HIS A 665 4.28 -23.20 18.69
C HIS A 665 3.47 -24.32 19.37
N LYS A 666 3.45 -25.53 18.81
CA LYS A 666 2.78 -26.68 19.38
C LYS A 666 3.65 -27.49 20.38
N VAL A 667 4.75 -26.97 20.85
CA VAL A 667 5.54 -27.57 21.93
C VAL A 667 5.34 -26.75 23.20
N SER A 668 4.89 -27.40 24.28
CA SER A 668 4.78 -26.79 25.61
C SER A 668 6.04 -27.09 26.44
N ALA A 669 6.45 -26.14 27.28
CA ALA A 669 7.56 -26.24 28.21
C ALA A 669 7.14 -25.86 29.63
N THR A 670 7.48 -26.63 30.62
CA THR A 670 7.26 -26.33 32.06
C THR A 670 8.54 -26.60 32.83
N LEU A 671 9.02 -25.61 33.55
CA LEU A 671 10.23 -25.67 34.36
C LEU A 671 9.85 -25.76 35.84
N ALA A 672 10.35 -26.76 36.50
CA ALA A 672 10.22 -26.97 37.95
C ALA A 672 11.60 -26.92 38.62
N ASP A 673 11.66 -26.38 39.84
CA ASP A 673 12.87 -26.36 40.66
C ASP A 673 13.19 -27.76 41.22
N ASP A 674 14.27 -27.91 41.97
CA ASP A 674 14.71 -29.17 42.57
C ASP A 674 13.74 -29.69 43.64
N GLY A 675 12.88 -28.83 44.20
CA GLY A 675 11.77 -29.23 45.07
C GLY A 675 10.49 -29.64 44.33
N GLY A 676 10.48 -29.55 42.99
CA GLY A 676 9.34 -29.88 42.15
C GLY A 676 8.30 -28.76 42.01
N ALA A 677 8.55 -27.58 42.53
CA ALA A 677 7.66 -26.44 42.36
C ALA A 677 7.82 -25.84 40.95
N VAL A 678 6.72 -25.61 40.23
CA VAL A 678 6.74 -24.95 38.90
C VAL A 678 7.14 -23.51 39.05
N VAL A 679 8.23 -23.13 38.41
CA VAL A 679 8.81 -21.78 38.45
C VAL A 679 8.60 -21.02 37.16
N GLY A 680 8.24 -21.69 36.05
CA GLY A 680 7.95 -21.06 34.78
C GLY A 680 7.29 -22.01 33.78
N SER A 681 6.50 -21.50 32.89
CA SER A 681 5.90 -22.28 31.80
C SER A 681 5.73 -21.43 30.51
N SER A 682 5.79 -22.10 29.37
CA SER A 682 5.41 -21.57 28.07
C SER A 682 4.58 -22.64 27.37
N LEU A 683 3.26 -22.43 27.34
CA LEU A 683 2.31 -23.40 26.80
C LEU A 683 2.02 -23.12 25.32
N ALA A 684 1.77 -24.20 24.57
CA ALA A 684 1.53 -24.11 23.13
C ALA A 684 0.31 -23.28 22.74
N ASN A 685 -0.66 -23.11 23.63
CA ASN A 685 -1.89 -22.35 23.42
C ASN A 685 -1.81 -20.88 23.87
N GLN A 686 -0.67 -20.43 24.36
CA GLN A 686 -0.46 -19.06 24.82
C GLN A 686 0.06 -18.18 23.69
N PRO A 687 -0.24 -16.86 23.66
CA PRO A 687 0.25 -15.91 22.65
C PRO A 687 1.78 -15.91 22.53
N GLU A 688 2.48 -16.12 23.65
CA GLU A 688 3.95 -16.17 23.72
C GLU A 688 4.55 -17.33 22.92
N ALA A 689 3.77 -18.37 22.63
CA ALA A 689 4.21 -19.47 21.76
C ALA A 689 4.47 -19.03 20.31
N ALA A 690 3.98 -17.86 19.90
CA ALA A 690 4.29 -17.25 18.60
C ALA A 690 5.69 -16.62 18.52
N GLN A 691 6.41 -16.51 19.66
CA GLN A 691 7.78 -16.00 19.65
C GLN A 691 8.72 -17.00 18.96
N LEU A 692 9.69 -16.43 18.23
CA LEU A 692 10.73 -17.20 17.56
C LEU A 692 11.63 -17.93 18.57
N PHE A 693 12.00 -17.21 19.62
CA PHE A 693 12.77 -17.72 20.76
C PHE A 693 11.91 -17.54 22.01
N ARG A 694 11.57 -18.64 22.66
CA ARG A 694 10.79 -18.62 23.89
C ARG A 694 11.71 -18.68 25.09
N SER A 695 11.52 -17.76 26.04
CA SER A 695 12.37 -17.67 27.22
C SER A 695 11.53 -17.86 28.49
N LEU A 696 12.03 -18.66 29.41
CA LEU A 696 11.56 -18.76 30.79
C LEU A 696 12.61 -18.06 31.66
N PHE A 697 12.20 -16.98 32.32
CA PHE A 697 13.06 -16.20 33.19
C PHE A 697 12.56 -16.28 34.62
N VAL A 698 13.46 -16.61 35.55
CA VAL A 698 13.16 -16.69 37.00
C VAL A 698 13.79 -15.47 37.66
N ASP A 699 12.96 -14.46 37.94
CA ASP A 699 13.33 -13.18 38.58
C ASP A 699 13.41 -13.30 40.10
N ARG A 700 14.20 -14.25 40.59
CA ARG A 700 14.49 -14.42 42.01
C ARG A 700 15.80 -15.17 42.17
N ALA A 701 16.45 -14.97 43.33
CA ALA A 701 17.61 -15.78 43.65
C ALA A 701 17.24 -17.26 43.60
N VAL A 702 17.88 -17.99 42.68
CA VAL A 702 17.67 -19.43 42.52
C VAL A 702 18.72 -20.18 43.32
N SER A 703 18.35 -21.32 43.88
CA SER A 703 19.28 -22.26 44.53
C SER A 703 20.00 -23.13 43.49
N LYS A 704 21.25 -23.45 43.72
CA LYS A 704 21.96 -24.49 42.94
C LYS A 704 21.22 -25.82 43.07
N GLY A 705 21.15 -26.54 41.97
CA GLY A 705 20.48 -27.84 41.95
C GLY A 705 20.23 -28.36 40.55
N ASN A 706 19.53 -29.47 40.46
CA ASN A 706 19.09 -30.05 39.21
C ASN A 706 17.59 -29.79 39.05
N TRP A 707 17.25 -28.82 38.26
CA TRP A 707 15.87 -28.49 37.95
C TRP A 707 15.34 -29.36 36.83
N THR A 708 14.02 -29.47 36.71
CA THR A 708 13.39 -30.34 35.72
C THR A 708 12.63 -29.51 34.69
N LEU A 709 13.04 -29.61 33.44
CA LEU A 709 12.26 -29.10 32.32
C LEU A 709 11.43 -30.22 31.71
N THR A 710 10.13 -30.05 31.72
CA THR A 710 9.19 -30.93 31.02
C THR A 710 8.79 -30.32 29.70
N LEU A 711 9.11 -30.99 28.59
CA LEU A 711 8.75 -30.63 27.23
C LEU A 711 7.67 -31.57 26.70
N LYS A 712 6.61 -31.04 26.10
CA LYS A 712 5.53 -31.83 25.50
C LYS A 712 5.31 -31.38 24.07
N ASN A 713 5.44 -32.29 23.13
CA ASN A 713 5.04 -32.07 21.74
C ASN A 713 3.52 -32.30 21.60
N GLU A 714 2.75 -31.25 21.34
CA GLU A 714 1.29 -31.30 21.14
C GLU A 714 0.91 -31.36 19.65
N ASP A 715 1.91 -31.56 18.79
CA ASP A 715 1.70 -31.70 17.35
C ASP A 715 1.56 -33.18 16.93
N GLU A 716 1.03 -33.37 15.72
CA GLU A 716 0.91 -34.70 15.08
C GLU A 716 2.20 -35.12 14.36
N ILE A 717 3.21 -34.23 14.28
CA ILE A 717 4.49 -34.52 13.66
C ILE A 717 5.65 -34.35 14.67
N GLU A 718 6.77 -34.92 14.32
CA GLU A 718 8.02 -34.79 15.09
C GLU A 718 8.47 -33.32 15.15
N ARG A 719 8.95 -32.87 16.31
CA ARG A 719 9.45 -31.52 16.55
C ARG A 719 10.84 -31.55 17.16
N GLU A 720 11.72 -30.78 16.56
CA GLU A 720 13.04 -30.47 17.11
C GLU A 720 12.93 -29.33 18.12
N VAL A 721 13.68 -29.45 19.22
CA VAL A 721 13.81 -28.46 20.27
C VAL A 721 15.30 -28.18 20.49
N ILE A 722 15.67 -26.92 20.42
CA ILE A 722 17.00 -26.42 20.75
C ILE A 722 16.84 -25.60 22.03
N LEU A 723 17.59 -25.93 23.08
CA LEU A 723 17.51 -25.22 24.34
C LEU A 723 18.88 -24.80 24.85
N SER A 724 18.91 -23.69 25.56
CA SER A 724 20.07 -23.16 26.27
C SER A 724 19.65 -22.53 27.58
N THR A 725 20.49 -22.67 28.60
CA THR A 725 20.31 -21.93 29.86
C THR A 725 21.43 -20.96 30.09
N TRP A 726 21.14 -19.94 30.87
CA TRP A 726 22.09 -18.90 31.27
C TRP A 726 21.78 -18.44 32.69
N SER A 727 22.79 -18.07 33.42
CA SER A 727 22.67 -17.45 34.73
C SER A 727 23.47 -16.14 34.81
N THR A 728 23.01 -15.22 35.60
CA THR A 728 23.73 -14.00 35.93
C THR A 728 23.83 -13.86 37.44
N ALA A 729 25.01 -13.52 37.94
CA ALA A 729 25.17 -13.23 39.35
C ALA A 729 24.19 -12.08 39.75
N LEU A 730 23.66 -12.17 40.97
CA LEU A 730 22.94 -11.05 41.55
C LEU A 730 23.91 -9.89 41.75
N PRO A 731 23.51 -8.63 41.45
CA PRO A 731 24.35 -7.48 41.64
C PRO A 731 24.73 -7.26 43.12
#